data_b7b4eff1f6a2891556eb003bb69bae8d
#
_entry.id   b7b4eff1f6a2891556eb003bb69bae8d
#
_cell.length_a   1.000
_cell.length_b   1.000
_cell.length_c   1.000
_cell.angle_alpha   90.00
_cell.angle_beta   90.00
_cell.angle_gamma   90.00
#
_symmetry.space_group_name_H-M   'P 1'
#
loop_
_entity.id
_entity.type
_entity.pdbx_description
1 polymer ?
#
loop_
_entity_poly.entity_id
_entity_poly.type
_entity_poly.pdbx_seq_one_letter_code
_entity_poly.pdbx_strand_id
1 'polypeptide(L)'
;MKPSPSIFAYETQVSRPLPSCIEVRGAHVHNLKDVDIDIPLNSMVGIAGISGSGKSSLALGVLYAEGSRRYLEALSTYTRRRMTQASRATVDEVRHIPAALALHQRPSVPGVRSTFGTMSELLNSLRLLFSRIGSHVCEHCGARNQPTMNVAAELPMHCTFCSGLMHPPSAEDLAFNAAGACPTCSGTGIMREVDRSALVPDESKSIDEGAVLPWGSLMWDLMKQVCGAMGVRTNVPFNQLTEQERDIVFAGPAIKKHILYKPKKGDDFAELDFTYYNAVYTVENALTKAKDEKGLKRVARFLKERPCSDCGGTRLSERARQPRIRDINLAQATAMSLDALVSWVGSVPESLEPHMRTMASAICESFLNTSRRLLELGLGYLSLDRAGATLSTGERQRVQLARAVRNRTTGVLYVLDEPSIGLHPANVDGLLGVMRDLVADGNSVVVVDHDTRVLAETDYLIEMGPGAGAKGGQVIAQGTVPQVIDTRESRIAPFLAQGGNVHDRVRDNIDAHEIFSAGRIHMETDRLHTVGPLSVDIPRGRLTAVTGVSGSGKTTMVLEMLMPALQSRIDRSPQPTQVRLLEADGVSKAHLIDATPIGANIRSTVATYCGVHDDLRRAFAKTDAARTIGLKAGAFSYNTGKLRCATCDGTGSISLDVQFLPDVDIECPACHGSRYSDAIAELKLPCTDGVAYSMPQLMTMTVDDAMPVLRDVKLIQTKLATLHELGLGYLALGEPTPALSGGEAQRLKLASEMGRKQHDAVFVFDEPTIGLHPLDVRVLLHVFDELVANGATVVVIEHDLDVIANADYVVDMGPGGGEAGGRVVCEGAPSRIAACPESVTGRYLQSSQC
;
A
#
# COMPACT_ATOMS: atom_id res chain seq x y z
N MET A 1 64.70 -28.85 -40.03
CA MET A 1 63.66 -28.36 -39.07
C MET A 1 62.31 -28.57 -39.73
N LYS A 2 61.57 -29.56 -39.25
CA LYS A 2 60.21 -29.83 -39.71
C LYS A 2 59.25 -28.87 -38.95
N PRO A 3 58.16 -28.24 -39.55
CA PRO A 3 57.19 -27.47 -38.85
C PRO A 3 56.23 -28.38 -38.04
N SER A 4 56.00 -28.02 -36.81
CA SER A 4 55.01 -28.65 -35.91
C SER A 4 53.55 -28.47 -36.47
N PRO A 5 52.67 -29.47 -36.30
CA PRO A 5 51.32 -29.38 -36.74
C PRO A 5 50.55 -28.45 -35.84
N SER A 6 49.79 -27.51 -36.40
CA SER A 6 48.83 -26.63 -35.69
C SER A 6 47.66 -27.44 -35.12
N ILE A 7 47.61 -27.55 -33.80
CA ILE A 7 46.45 -28.07 -33.09
C ILE A 7 45.51 -26.92 -32.86
N PHE A 8 44.57 -26.69 -33.75
CA PHE A 8 43.24 -26.06 -33.48
C PHE A 8 42.30 -26.41 -34.66
N ALA A 9 41.87 -27.69 -34.67
CA ALA A 9 40.60 -27.97 -35.33
C ALA A 9 39.49 -27.49 -34.45
N TYR A 10 38.88 -26.35 -34.74
CA TYR A 10 37.58 -25.99 -34.22
C TYR A 10 36.57 -27.01 -34.76
N GLU A 11 36.19 -27.99 -33.93
CA GLU A 11 34.99 -28.75 -34.18
C GLU A 11 33.86 -27.74 -34.25
N THR A 12 33.15 -27.68 -35.33
CA THR A 12 31.87 -26.99 -35.48
C THR A 12 30.92 -27.54 -34.43
N GLN A 13 30.84 -26.85 -33.32
CA GLN A 13 29.80 -27.15 -32.30
C GLN A 13 28.47 -27.05 -33.02
N VAL A 14 27.79 -28.18 -33.14
CA VAL A 14 26.36 -28.24 -33.48
C VAL A 14 25.65 -27.34 -32.48
N SER A 15 25.20 -26.18 -32.91
CA SER A 15 24.43 -25.26 -32.07
C SER A 15 23.19 -26.02 -31.59
N ARG A 16 23.18 -26.45 -30.34
CA ARG A 16 21.96 -26.98 -29.74
C ARG A 16 20.91 -25.86 -29.84
N PRO A 17 19.70 -26.15 -30.35
CA PRO A 17 18.65 -25.13 -30.36
C PRO A 17 18.46 -24.62 -28.94
N LEU A 18 18.36 -23.29 -28.79
CA LEU A 18 18.05 -22.67 -27.51
C LEU A 18 16.67 -23.18 -27.04
N PRO A 19 16.50 -23.42 -25.73
CA PRO A 19 15.22 -23.87 -25.21
C PRO A 19 14.14 -22.82 -25.52
N SER A 20 12.98 -23.26 -25.96
CA SER A 20 11.85 -22.41 -26.34
C SER A 20 10.86 -22.18 -25.20
N CYS A 21 10.93 -22.97 -24.15
CA CYS A 21 10.02 -22.87 -22.98
C CYS A 21 10.72 -23.20 -21.66
N ILE A 22 10.13 -22.68 -20.59
CA ILE A 22 10.37 -23.13 -19.20
C ILE A 22 9.50 -24.36 -18.96
N GLU A 23 10.09 -25.47 -18.58
CA GLU A 23 9.37 -26.69 -18.23
C GLU A 23 9.20 -26.79 -16.71
N VAL A 24 7.96 -26.83 -16.24
CA VAL A 24 7.60 -27.06 -14.82
C VAL A 24 6.92 -28.42 -14.71
N ARG A 25 7.33 -29.26 -13.77
CA ARG A 25 6.77 -30.57 -13.51
C ARG A 25 6.53 -30.77 -12.01
N GLY A 26 5.34 -31.27 -11.66
CA GLY A 26 4.96 -31.61 -10.30
C GLY A 26 4.98 -30.43 -9.33
N ALA A 27 4.40 -29.29 -9.70
CA ALA A 27 4.36 -28.14 -8.80
C ALA A 27 3.22 -28.26 -7.77
N HIS A 28 3.57 -28.23 -6.47
CA HIS A 28 2.64 -28.30 -5.34
C HIS A 28 2.88 -27.24 -4.28
N VAL A 29 3.24 -26.04 -4.72
CA VAL A 29 3.39 -24.88 -3.83
C VAL A 29 2.00 -24.38 -3.41
N HIS A 30 1.78 -24.20 -2.10
CA HIS A 30 0.51 -23.77 -1.53
C HIS A 30 -0.68 -24.67 -1.96
N ASN A 31 -1.57 -24.12 -2.79
CA ASN A 31 -2.78 -24.82 -3.28
C ASN A 31 -2.60 -25.49 -4.65
N LEU A 32 -1.41 -25.45 -5.25
CA LEU A 32 -1.14 -26.11 -6.54
C LEU A 32 -1.24 -27.63 -6.38
N LYS A 33 -1.81 -28.30 -7.39
CA LYS A 33 -2.09 -29.74 -7.42
C LYS A 33 -1.31 -30.41 -8.56
N ASP A 34 -0.05 -30.73 -8.30
CA ASP A 34 0.84 -31.41 -9.25
C ASP A 34 0.81 -30.81 -10.65
N VAL A 35 1.05 -29.49 -10.73
CA VAL A 35 0.91 -28.77 -11.99
C VAL A 35 2.11 -29.04 -12.88
N ASP A 36 1.82 -29.56 -14.07
CA ASP A 36 2.74 -29.71 -15.20
C ASP A 36 2.41 -28.66 -16.26
N ILE A 37 3.41 -27.82 -16.63
CA ILE A 37 3.20 -26.75 -17.61
C ILE A 37 4.48 -26.36 -18.33
N ASP A 38 4.35 -26.01 -19.62
CA ASP A 38 5.39 -25.44 -20.47
C ASP A 38 5.06 -23.98 -20.75
N ILE A 39 5.97 -23.08 -20.37
CA ILE A 39 5.79 -21.62 -20.44
C ILE A 39 6.74 -21.07 -21.51
N PRO A 40 6.25 -20.44 -22.58
CA PRO A 40 7.09 -19.92 -23.65
C PRO A 40 8.09 -18.88 -23.15
N LEU A 41 9.33 -18.95 -23.66
CA LEU A 41 10.38 -17.94 -23.45
C LEU A 41 10.28 -16.82 -24.49
N ASN A 42 10.87 -15.66 -24.17
CA ASN A 42 10.91 -14.46 -25.03
C ASN A 42 9.51 -14.04 -25.51
N SER A 43 8.55 -14.14 -24.64
CA SER A 43 7.14 -13.82 -24.88
C SER A 43 6.51 -13.18 -23.65
N MET A 44 5.34 -12.59 -23.84
CA MET A 44 4.49 -12.08 -22.77
C MET A 44 3.43 -13.13 -22.42
N VAL A 45 3.53 -13.74 -21.26
CA VAL A 45 2.64 -14.81 -20.79
C VAL A 45 1.73 -14.26 -19.71
N GLY A 46 0.42 -14.33 -19.93
CA GLY A 46 -0.59 -13.97 -18.94
C GLY A 46 -0.95 -15.14 -18.03
N ILE A 47 -1.14 -14.91 -16.75
CA ILE A 47 -1.72 -15.88 -15.80
C ILE A 47 -3.01 -15.28 -15.25
N ALA A 48 -4.14 -15.86 -15.66
CA ALA A 48 -5.49 -15.48 -15.29
C ALA A 48 -6.11 -16.47 -14.29
N GLY A 49 -7.26 -16.11 -13.74
CA GLY A 49 -8.10 -16.98 -12.89
C GLY A 49 -8.69 -16.22 -11.71
N ILE A 50 -9.67 -16.78 -11.07
CA ILE A 50 -10.35 -16.16 -9.90
C ILE A 50 -9.40 -15.99 -8.71
N SER A 51 -9.78 -15.14 -7.76
CA SER A 51 -9.02 -14.94 -6.52
C SER A 51 -8.83 -16.25 -5.77
N GLY A 52 -7.60 -16.54 -5.31
CA GLY A 52 -7.29 -17.80 -4.61
C GLY A 52 -7.17 -19.05 -5.50
N SER A 53 -7.16 -18.93 -6.85
CA SER A 53 -7.03 -20.07 -7.77
C SER A 53 -5.60 -20.63 -7.88
N GLY A 54 -4.58 -19.96 -7.34
CA GLY A 54 -3.18 -20.42 -7.39
C GLY A 54 -2.28 -19.64 -8.36
N LYS A 55 -2.73 -18.53 -8.93
CA LYS A 55 -1.94 -17.68 -9.86
C LYS A 55 -0.59 -17.26 -9.29
N SER A 56 -0.61 -16.58 -8.14
CA SER A 56 0.61 -16.11 -7.46
C SER A 56 1.45 -17.28 -6.94
N SER A 57 0.83 -18.45 -6.62
CA SER A 57 1.55 -19.67 -6.26
C SER A 57 2.40 -20.16 -7.44
N LEU A 58 1.88 -20.15 -8.67
CA LEU A 58 2.63 -20.49 -9.87
C LEU A 58 3.68 -19.43 -10.22
N ALA A 59 3.27 -18.17 -10.31
CA ALA A 59 4.15 -17.07 -10.74
C ALA A 59 5.27 -16.77 -9.75
N LEU A 60 4.92 -16.49 -8.49
CA LEU A 60 5.89 -16.12 -7.45
C LEU A 60 6.44 -17.33 -6.71
N GLY A 61 5.56 -18.28 -6.36
CA GLY A 61 5.93 -19.45 -5.57
C GLY A 61 6.77 -20.50 -6.32
N VAL A 62 6.63 -20.58 -7.65
CA VAL A 62 7.40 -21.52 -8.48
C VAL A 62 8.39 -20.76 -9.36
N LEU A 63 7.91 -19.95 -10.32
CA LEU A 63 8.78 -19.38 -11.34
C LEU A 63 9.79 -18.38 -10.75
N TYR A 64 9.32 -17.40 -9.99
CA TYR A 64 10.24 -16.44 -9.39
C TYR A 64 11.16 -17.11 -8.34
N ALA A 65 10.61 -17.97 -7.48
CA ALA A 65 11.38 -18.63 -6.44
C ALA A 65 12.54 -19.46 -7.03
N GLU A 66 12.29 -20.28 -8.05
CA GLU A 66 13.32 -21.11 -8.69
C GLU A 66 14.31 -20.30 -9.54
N GLY A 67 13.83 -19.33 -10.34
CA GLY A 67 14.70 -18.47 -11.14
C GLY A 67 15.60 -17.58 -10.30
N SER A 68 15.05 -16.97 -9.23
CA SER A 68 15.82 -16.18 -8.27
C SER A 68 16.83 -17.03 -7.50
N ARG A 69 16.44 -18.22 -7.03
CA ARG A 69 17.31 -19.14 -6.30
C ARG A 69 18.53 -19.55 -7.13
N ARG A 70 18.32 -19.99 -8.37
CA ARG A 70 19.40 -20.41 -9.27
C ARG A 70 20.36 -19.28 -9.58
N TYR A 71 19.84 -18.06 -9.75
CA TYR A 71 20.69 -16.89 -9.91
C TYR A 71 21.54 -16.62 -8.66
N LEU A 72 20.94 -16.68 -7.47
CA LEU A 72 21.64 -16.47 -6.21
C LEU A 72 22.67 -17.57 -5.92
N GLU A 73 22.43 -18.82 -6.32
CA GLU A 73 23.38 -19.92 -6.19
C GLU A 73 24.67 -19.72 -7.00
N ALA A 74 24.57 -19.00 -8.11
CA ALA A 74 25.74 -18.63 -8.91
C ALA A 74 26.59 -17.53 -8.28
N LEU A 75 26.09 -16.80 -7.27
CA LEU A 75 26.82 -15.72 -6.59
C LEU A 75 27.68 -16.24 -5.44
N SER A 76 28.69 -15.43 -5.05
CA SER A 76 29.53 -15.75 -3.89
C SER A 76 28.70 -15.87 -2.60
N THR A 77 29.17 -16.70 -1.66
CA THR A 77 28.50 -16.90 -0.35
C THR A 77 28.33 -15.60 0.44
N TYR A 78 29.26 -14.65 0.30
CA TYR A 78 29.19 -13.34 0.95
C TYR A 78 28.05 -12.49 0.39
N THR A 79 27.90 -12.44 -0.94
CA THR A 79 26.82 -11.69 -1.61
C THR A 79 25.47 -12.33 -1.31
N ARG A 80 25.39 -13.66 -1.36
CA ARG A 80 24.19 -14.44 -1.09
C ARG A 80 23.58 -14.17 0.30
N ARG A 81 24.44 -14.05 1.33
CA ARG A 81 24.01 -13.76 2.72
C ARG A 81 23.39 -12.38 2.91
N ARG A 82 23.61 -11.44 2.00
CA ARG A 82 23.09 -10.07 2.05
C ARG A 82 21.82 -9.86 1.22
N MET A 83 21.42 -10.84 0.45
CA MET A 83 20.25 -10.77 -0.40
C MET A 83 19.10 -11.59 0.20
N THR A 84 17.90 -11.07 0.13
CA THR A 84 16.70 -11.80 0.53
C THR A 84 16.55 -13.03 -0.36
N GLN A 85 16.51 -14.20 0.23
CA GLN A 85 16.34 -15.45 -0.51
C GLN A 85 14.85 -15.81 -0.53
N ALA A 86 14.33 -16.16 -1.72
CA ALA A 86 13.04 -16.80 -1.83
C ALA A 86 13.11 -18.21 -1.22
N SER A 87 12.04 -18.65 -0.56
CA SER A 87 11.92 -20.03 -0.09
C SER A 87 11.95 -20.99 -1.28
N ARG A 88 12.53 -22.18 -1.06
CA ARG A 88 12.56 -23.22 -2.10
C ARG A 88 11.14 -23.61 -2.49
N ALA A 89 10.85 -23.63 -3.78
CA ALA A 89 9.58 -24.12 -4.29
C ALA A 89 9.44 -25.63 -4.04
N THR A 90 8.24 -26.08 -3.68
CA THR A 90 7.89 -27.48 -3.64
C THR A 90 7.48 -27.89 -5.04
N VAL A 91 8.44 -28.40 -5.82
CA VAL A 91 8.29 -28.76 -7.23
C VAL A 91 9.24 -29.93 -7.52
N ASP A 92 8.81 -30.88 -8.36
CA ASP A 92 9.64 -32.02 -8.72
C ASP A 92 10.80 -31.58 -9.61
N GLU A 93 10.52 -30.84 -10.68
CA GLU A 93 11.53 -30.34 -11.59
C GLU A 93 11.13 -29.04 -12.26
N VAL A 94 12.10 -28.09 -12.43
CA VAL A 94 11.97 -26.92 -13.29
C VAL A 94 13.21 -26.87 -14.20
N ARG A 95 13.00 -26.82 -15.52
CA ARG A 95 14.08 -26.72 -16.51
C ARG A 95 14.01 -25.39 -17.24
N HIS A 96 15.15 -24.95 -17.77
CA HIS A 96 15.30 -23.79 -18.66
C HIS A 96 14.81 -22.45 -18.07
N ILE A 97 14.71 -22.35 -16.74
CA ILE A 97 14.27 -21.10 -16.10
C ILE A 97 15.39 -20.06 -16.08
N PRO A 98 15.17 -18.85 -16.62
CA PRO A 98 16.12 -17.75 -16.54
C PRO A 98 16.28 -17.21 -15.11
N ALA A 99 17.27 -16.32 -14.91
CA ALA A 99 17.31 -15.47 -13.72
C ALA A 99 15.99 -14.67 -13.62
N ALA A 100 15.32 -14.72 -12.49
CA ALA A 100 14.02 -14.11 -12.32
C ALA A 100 14.05 -12.88 -11.43
N LEU A 101 13.33 -11.85 -11.84
CA LEU A 101 13.04 -10.64 -11.09
C LEU A 101 11.52 -10.52 -10.88
N ALA A 102 11.09 -10.28 -9.63
CA ALA A 102 9.67 -10.10 -9.34
C ALA A 102 9.36 -8.65 -8.99
N LEU A 103 8.22 -8.19 -9.47
CA LEU A 103 7.55 -6.99 -9.01
C LEU A 103 6.28 -7.41 -8.27
N HIS A 104 6.38 -7.37 -6.94
CA HIS A 104 5.30 -7.80 -6.07
C HIS A 104 4.15 -6.79 -6.06
N GLN A 105 2.95 -7.28 -5.87
CA GLN A 105 1.73 -6.47 -5.69
C GLN A 105 1.91 -5.37 -4.64
N ARG A 106 2.63 -5.66 -3.56
CA ARG A 106 2.88 -4.71 -2.46
C ARG A 106 4.37 -4.48 -2.27
N PRO A 107 4.98 -3.48 -2.96
CA PRO A 107 6.35 -3.10 -2.69
C PRO A 107 6.51 -2.59 -1.25
N SER A 108 7.66 -2.87 -0.65
CA SER A 108 7.98 -2.36 0.69
C SER A 108 7.90 -0.84 0.75
N VAL A 109 7.46 -0.31 1.88
CA VAL A 109 7.40 1.15 2.10
C VAL A 109 8.83 1.66 2.30
N PRO A 110 9.29 2.60 1.47
CA PRO A 110 10.64 3.09 1.55
C PRO A 110 10.86 3.96 2.80
N GLY A 111 12.11 4.04 3.24
CA GLY A 111 12.51 4.84 4.40
C GLY A 111 12.28 6.36 4.21
N VAL A 112 12.32 7.11 5.33
CA VAL A 112 12.01 8.56 5.41
C VAL A 112 12.85 9.42 4.44
N ARG A 113 14.09 8.99 4.12
CA ARG A 113 14.97 9.69 3.18
C ARG A 113 14.72 9.33 1.72
N SER A 114 13.83 8.40 1.44
CA SER A 114 13.51 8.03 0.06
C SER A 114 12.49 9.00 -0.52
N THR A 115 12.74 9.44 -1.76
CA THR A 115 11.83 10.27 -2.55
C THR A 115 11.57 9.62 -3.90
N PHE A 116 10.54 10.08 -4.61
CA PHE A 116 10.30 9.66 -5.99
C PHE A 116 11.55 9.84 -6.87
N GLY A 117 12.28 10.97 -6.70
CA GLY A 117 13.53 11.24 -7.42
C GLY A 117 14.66 10.26 -7.11
N THR A 118 14.77 9.76 -5.85
CA THR A 118 15.77 8.73 -5.51
C THR A 118 15.32 7.34 -5.96
N MET A 119 14.03 7.04 -5.88
CA MET A 119 13.48 5.75 -6.32
C MET A 119 13.56 5.57 -7.83
N SER A 120 13.30 6.63 -8.60
CA SER A 120 13.42 6.65 -10.07
C SER A 120 14.84 6.85 -10.58
N GLU A 121 15.79 7.21 -9.68
CA GLU A 121 17.17 7.61 -9.97
C GLU A 121 17.32 8.90 -10.82
N LEU A 122 16.22 9.56 -11.15
CA LEU A 122 16.23 10.84 -11.87
C LEU A 122 16.98 11.95 -11.11
N LEU A 123 16.94 11.90 -9.79
CA LEU A 123 17.64 12.86 -8.95
C LEU A 123 19.17 12.82 -9.19
N ASN A 124 19.74 11.66 -9.54
CA ASN A 124 21.18 11.55 -9.83
C ASN A 124 21.56 12.35 -11.07
N SER A 125 20.81 12.20 -12.17
CA SER A 125 21.02 12.97 -13.41
C SER A 125 20.79 14.47 -13.18
N LEU A 126 19.78 14.82 -12.39
CA LEU A 126 19.49 16.22 -12.08
C LEU A 126 20.60 16.86 -11.23
N ARG A 127 21.11 16.19 -10.21
CA ARG A 127 22.26 16.63 -9.41
C ARG A 127 23.52 16.81 -10.27
N LEU A 128 23.76 15.88 -11.19
CA LEU A 128 24.87 15.99 -12.13
C LEU A 128 24.71 17.23 -13.01
N LEU A 129 23.50 17.50 -13.50
CA LEU A 129 23.22 18.70 -14.30
C LEU A 129 23.55 19.99 -13.51
N PHE A 130 23.04 20.13 -12.28
CA PHE A 130 23.32 21.31 -11.44
C PHE A 130 24.79 21.45 -11.05
N SER A 131 25.49 20.34 -10.82
CA SER A 131 26.92 20.35 -10.51
C SER A 131 27.77 20.82 -11.71
N ARG A 132 27.44 20.37 -12.93
CA ARG A 132 28.27 20.57 -14.12
C ARG A 132 28.00 21.88 -14.86
N ILE A 133 26.77 22.29 -14.91
CA ILE A 133 26.34 23.44 -15.70
C ILE A 133 25.60 24.50 -14.89
N GLY A 134 25.51 24.35 -13.58
CA GLY A 134 24.95 25.36 -12.69
C GLY A 134 25.86 26.58 -12.52
N SER A 135 25.29 27.75 -12.33
CA SER A 135 26.01 28.95 -11.85
C SER A 135 26.26 28.82 -10.34
N HIS A 136 27.44 29.26 -9.88
CA HIS A 136 27.88 29.08 -8.49
C HIS A 136 28.15 30.44 -7.82
N VAL A 137 27.90 30.51 -6.52
CA VAL A 137 28.17 31.70 -5.70
C VAL A 137 29.59 31.65 -5.16
N CYS A 138 30.34 32.72 -5.29
CA CYS A 138 31.67 32.83 -4.71
C CYS A 138 31.60 32.98 -3.19
N GLU A 139 32.29 32.10 -2.45
CA GLU A 139 32.33 32.15 -0.99
C GLU A 139 33.04 33.40 -0.44
N HIS A 140 33.90 34.05 -1.25
CA HIS A 140 34.64 35.22 -0.82
C HIS A 140 33.88 36.56 -1.01
N CYS A 141 33.21 36.71 -2.15
CA CYS A 141 32.55 38.01 -2.46
C CYS A 141 31.04 37.92 -2.65
N GLY A 142 30.45 36.73 -2.57
CA GLY A 142 29.00 36.51 -2.76
C GLY A 142 28.52 36.63 -4.20
N ALA A 143 29.39 36.98 -5.17
CA ALA A 143 29.01 37.16 -6.57
C ALA A 143 28.74 35.81 -7.25
N ARG A 144 27.72 35.76 -8.12
CA ARG A 144 27.36 34.59 -8.88
C ARG A 144 28.16 34.49 -10.17
N ASN A 145 28.81 33.36 -10.37
CA ASN A 145 29.64 33.05 -11.53
C ASN A 145 28.95 32.05 -12.43
N GLN A 146 28.98 32.28 -13.73
CA GLN A 146 28.46 31.38 -14.74
C GLN A 146 29.33 30.10 -14.82
N PRO A 147 28.74 28.95 -15.24
CA PRO A 147 29.49 27.70 -15.39
C PRO A 147 30.57 27.84 -16.47
N THR A 148 31.71 27.20 -16.25
CA THR A 148 32.83 27.14 -17.18
C THR A 148 33.19 25.68 -17.46
N MET A 149 34.06 25.44 -18.47
CA MET A 149 34.57 24.09 -18.72
C MET A 149 35.31 23.48 -17.50
N ASN A 150 35.90 24.32 -16.64
CA ASN A 150 36.53 23.86 -15.40
C ASN A 150 35.46 23.27 -14.45
N VAL A 151 34.32 23.93 -14.29
CA VAL A 151 33.17 23.43 -13.51
C VAL A 151 32.68 22.10 -14.10
N ALA A 152 32.56 22.06 -15.42
CA ALA A 152 32.15 20.87 -16.14
C ALA A 152 33.10 19.67 -15.91
N ALA A 153 34.40 19.96 -15.76
CA ALA A 153 35.45 18.98 -15.49
C ALA A 153 35.73 18.72 -14.00
N GLU A 154 34.91 19.23 -13.08
CA GLU A 154 35.14 19.21 -11.61
C GLU A 154 36.44 19.86 -11.15
N LEU A 155 36.92 20.84 -11.91
CA LEU A 155 38.12 21.56 -11.58
C LEU A 155 37.76 22.89 -10.87
N PRO A 156 38.65 23.43 -10.01
CA PRO A 156 38.47 24.72 -9.44
C PRO A 156 38.37 25.82 -10.51
N MET A 157 37.64 26.88 -10.21
CA MET A 157 37.53 28.05 -11.06
C MET A 157 37.87 29.33 -10.27
N HIS A 158 38.30 30.37 -10.96
CA HIS A 158 38.46 31.69 -10.36
C HIS A 158 37.20 32.53 -10.51
N CYS A 159 36.84 33.22 -9.42
CA CYS A 159 35.71 34.15 -9.45
C CYS A 159 36.02 35.29 -10.43
N THR A 160 35.10 35.60 -11.32
CA THR A 160 35.24 36.66 -12.33
C THR A 160 35.24 38.06 -11.71
N PHE A 161 34.78 38.20 -10.46
CA PHE A 161 34.66 39.47 -9.76
C PHE A 161 35.81 39.75 -8.77
N CYS A 162 36.26 38.76 -8.00
CA CYS A 162 37.29 38.94 -6.98
C CYS A 162 38.53 38.09 -7.20
N SER A 163 38.59 37.30 -8.27
CA SER A 163 39.67 36.37 -8.61
C SER A 163 39.96 35.31 -7.55
N GLY A 164 39.12 35.19 -6.50
CA GLY A 164 39.22 34.16 -5.49
C GLY A 164 38.99 32.76 -6.08
N LEU A 165 39.71 31.77 -5.58
CA LEU A 165 39.57 30.39 -6.00
C LEU A 165 38.24 29.81 -5.47
N MET A 166 37.44 29.20 -6.36
CA MET A 166 36.16 28.60 -6.07
C MET A 166 36.21 27.09 -6.32
N HIS A 167 35.55 26.32 -5.42
CA HIS A 167 35.38 24.90 -5.57
C HIS A 167 33.88 24.60 -5.73
N PRO A 168 33.36 24.54 -6.97
CA PRO A 168 31.97 24.17 -7.23
C PRO A 168 31.61 22.84 -6.61
N PRO A 169 30.38 22.69 -6.09
CA PRO A 169 29.96 21.43 -5.48
C PRO A 169 29.88 20.30 -6.50
N SER A 170 30.38 19.14 -6.13
CA SER A 170 30.20 17.89 -6.89
C SER A 170 28.73 17.44 -6.86
N ALA A 171 28.36 16.47 -7.69
CA ALA A 171 27.02 15.87 -7.64
C ALA A 171 26.71 15.20 -6.29
N GLU A 172 27.73 14.72 -5.57
CA GLU A 172 27.59 14.15 -4.22
C GLU A 172 27.35 15.23 -3.16
N ASP A 173 28.01 16.40 -3.30
CA ASP A 173 27.76 17.55 -2.42
C ASP A 173 26.35 18.14 -2.56
N LEU A 174 25.62 17.76 -3.61
CA LEU A 174 24.21 18.12 -3.84
C LEU A 174 23.25 17.04 -3.36
N ALA A 175 23.73 15.94 -2.77
CA ALA A 175 22.89 14.84 -2.31
C ALA A 175 22.39 15.08 -0.88
N PHE A 176 21.08 15.09 -0.68
CA PHE A 176 20.50 15.27 0.66
C PHE A 176 20.66 14.05 1.59
N ASN A 177 21.11 12.92 1.06
CA ASN A 177 21.47 11.72 1.83
C ASN A 177 22.97 11.58 2.07
N ALA A 178 23.75 12.58 1.69
CA ALA A 178 25.21 12.68 1.86
C ALA A 178 25.60 14.09 2.29
N ALA A 179 26.65 14.68 1.73
CA ALA A 179 27.21 15.97 2.13
C ALA A 179 26.24 17.17 1.91
N GLY A 180 25.32 17.06 0.95
CA GLY A 180 24.29 18.06 0.68
C GLY A 180 23.10 18.08 1.64
N ALA A 181 23.10 17.24 2.66
CA ALA A 181 22.00 17.17 3.63
C ALA A 181 21.88 18.47 4.45
N CYS A 182 20.65 18.89 4.71
CA CYS A 182 20.39 19.93 5.70
C CYS A 182 20.88 19.46 7.08
N PRO A 183 21.73 20.23 7.78
CA PRO A 183 22.31 19.81 9.06
C PRO A 183 21.25 19.63 10.15
N THR A 184 20.19 20.43 10.15
CA THR A 184 19.13 20.40 11.18
C THR A 184 18.26 19.17 11.08
N CYS A 185 17.77 18.81 9.87
CA CYS A 185 16.93 17.64 9.69
C CYS A 185 17.67 16.40 9.16
N SER A 186 18.99 16.50 8.98
CA SER A 186 19.83 15.43 8.43
C SER A 186 19.28 14.82 7.12
N GLY A 187 18.73 15.67 6.25
CA GLY A 187 18.18 15.27 4.95
C GLY A 187 16.79 14.61 4.98
N THR A 188 16.08 14.63 6.11
CA THR A 188 14.70 14.13 6.17
C THR A 188 13.66 15.12 5.66
N GLY A 189 13.97 16.43 5.70
CA GLY A 189 13.05 17.51 5.33
C GLY A 189 11.99 17.82 6.39
N ILE A 190 11.86 17.02 7.41
CA ILE A 190 10.85 17.13 8.46
C ILE A 190 11.50 17.26 9.84
N MET A 191 10.79 17.94 10.72
CA MET A 191 11.06 17.95 12.17
C MET A 191 9.88 17.31 12.89
N ARG A 192 10.17 16.56 13.93
CA ARG A 192 9.16 15.95 14.79
C ARG A 192 9.12 16.74 16.09
N GLU A 193 8.00 17.34 16.36
CA GLU A 193 7.71 18.04 17.60
C GLU A 193 6.66 17.29 18.40
N VAL A 194 6.73 17.38 19.71
CA VAL A 194 5.70 16.81 20.59
C VAL A 194 4.40 17.60 20.42
N ASP A 195 3.34 16.93 20.06
CA ASP A 195 2.01 17.51 19.96
C ASP A 195 1.32 17.54 21.33
N ARG A 196 1.23 18.72 21.92
CA ARG A 196 0.60 18.90 23.23
C ARG A 196 -0.87 18.49 23.24
N SER A 197 -1.58 18.65 22.13
CA SER A 197 -2.97 18.21 22.02
C SER A 197 -3.12 16.69 22.04
N ALA A 198 -2.14 15.97 21.51
CA ALA A 198 -2.09 14.51 21.57
C ALA A 198 -1.67 13.97 22.94
N LEU A 199 -1.01 14.79 23.77
CA LEU A 199 -0.66 14.40 25.14
C LEU A 199 -1.91 14.36 26.04
N VAL A 200 -2.85 15.28 25.81
CA VAL A 200 -4.10 15.43 26.58
C VAL A 200 -5.25 15.61 25.57
N PRO A 201 -5.71 14.53 24.92
CA PRO A 201 -6.76 14.62 23.91
C PRO A 201 -8.17 14.86 24.48
N ASP A 202 -8.38 14.56 25.75
CA ASP A 202 -9.66 14.74 26.45
C ASP A 202 -9.42 15.54 27.73
N GLU A 203 -9.57 16.86 27.60
CA GLU A 203 -9.41 17.79 28.73
C GLU A 203 -10.55 17.75 29.76
N SER A 204 -11.64 17.04 29.48
CA SER A 204 -12.73 16.83 30.43
C SER A 204 -12.37 15.81 31.53
N LYS A 205 -11.33 14.99 31.29
CA LYS A 205 -10.81 14.03 32.27
C LYS A 205 -9.81 14.66 33.22
N SER A 206 -9.75 14.12 34.41
CA SER A 206 -8.70 14.44 35.36
C SER A 206 -7.41 13.69 35.11
N ILE A 207 -6.30 14.12 35.68
CA ILE A 207 -5.00 13.42 35.57
C ILE A 207 -5.14 12.02 36.21
N ASP A 208 -5.88 11.88 37.30
CA ASP A 208 -6.14 10.59 37.97
C ASP A 208 -6.94 9.64 37.04
N GLU A 209 -7.86 10.14 36.25
CA GLU A 209 -8.61 9.38 35.26
C GLU A 209 -7.79 9.09 33.98
N GLY A 210 -6.60 9.63 33.84
CA GLY A 210 -5.68 9.37 32.75
C GLY A 210 -5.73 10.38 31.62
N ALA A 211 -6.07 11.64 31.87
CA ALA A 211 -6.02 12.71 30.87
C ALA A 211 -4.66 12.79 30.16
N VAL A 212 -3.55 12.61 30.89
CA VAL A 212 -2.18 12.65 30.34
C VAL A 212 -1.77 11.27 29.84
N LEU A 213 -2.01 10.99 28.58
CA LEU A 213 -1.80 9.69 27.95
C LEU A 213 -0.36 9.15 28.03
N PRO A 214 0.73 9.95 27.87
CA PRO A 214 2.09 9.44 27.91
C PRO A 214 2.45 8.76 29.24
N TRP A 215 1.93 9.26 30.36
CA TRP A 215 2.23 8.69 31.68
C TRP A 215 1.66 7.29 31.89
N GLY A 216 0.54 6.96 31.22
CA GLY A 216 -0.04 5.61 31.29
C GLY A 216 0.51 4.63 30.24
N SER A 217 1.08 5.14 29.13
CA SER A 217 1.46 4.31 27.96
C SER A 217 2.95 4.20 27.71
N LEU A 218 3.74 5.22 28.06
CA LEU A 218 5.19 5.27 27.85
C LEU A 218 5.99 5.26 29.14
N MET A 219 5.34 5.55 30.28
CA MET A 219 5.96 5.61 31.59
C MET A 219 5.05 4.94 32.63
N TRP A 220 5.46 4.95 33.88
CA TRP A 220 4.70 4.35 34.97
C TRP A 220 3.53 5.25 35.43
N ASP A 221 2.38 4.68 35.68
CA ASP A 221 1.16 5.34 36.22
C ASP A 221 1.42 6.13 37.53
N LEU A 222 2.50 5.82 38.18
CA LEU A 222 3.04 6.51 39.38
C LEU A 222 3.28 8.02 39.11
N MET A 223 3.53 8.44 37.86
CA MET A 223 3.80 9.84 37.56
C MET A 223 2.65 10.78 37.90
N LYS A 224 1.40 10.27 37.94
CA LYS A 224 0.23 11.03 38.41
C LYS A 224 0.39 11.51 39.85
N GLN A 225 0.85 10.61 40.75
CA GLN A 225 1.07 10.92 42.18
C GLN A 225 2.25 11.88 42.36
N VAL A 226 3.33 11.70 41.60
CA VAL A 226 4.47 12.61 41.60
C VAL A 226 4.06 14.00 41.12
N CYS A 227 3.16 14.09 40.15
CA CYS A 227 2.59 15.34 39.66
C CYS A 227 1.79 16.07 40.73
N GLY A 228 1.00 15.34 41.52
CA GLY A 228 0.32 15.88 42.71
C GLY A 228 1.30 16.48 43.73
N ALA A 229 2.45 15.80 43.98
CA ALA A 229 3.52 16.31 44.84
C ALA A 229 4.26 17.54 44.26
N MET A 230 4.10 17.83 42.94
CA MET A 230 4.56 19.08 42.32
C MET A 230 3.60 20.26 42.55
N GLY A 231 2.45 20.03 43.19
CA GLY A 231 1.43 21.05 43.49
C GLY A 231 0.31 21.15 42.47
N VAL A 232 0.16 20.14 41.59
CA VAL A 232 -0.90 20.08 40.57
C VAL A 232 -2.10 19.34 41.14
N ARG A 233 -3.32 19.83 40.92
CA ARG A 233 -4.57 19.17 41.34
C ARG A 233 -4.89 18.04 40.33
N THR A 234 -4.64 16.79 40.71
CA THR A 234 -4.78 15.63 39.83
C THR A 234 -6.20 15.09 39.72
N ASN A 235 -7.07 15.49 40.62
CA ASN A 235 -8.46 15.01 40.76
C ASN A 235 -9.53 15.88 40.09
N VAL A 236 -9.15 17.00 39.47
CA VAL A 236 -10.04 17.88 38.73
C VAL A 236 -9.86 17.73 37.22
N PRO A 237 -10.89 18.00 36.37
CA PRO A 237 -10.74 18.01 34.95
C PRO A 237 -9.58 18.86 34.46
N PHE A 238 -8.85 18.41 33.46
CA PHE A 238 -7.64 19.09 32.97
C PHE A 238 -7.91 20.53 32.49
N ASN A 239 -9.10 20.79 31.92
CA ASN A 239 -9.54 22.12 31.51
C ASN A 239 -9.77 23.09 32.69
N GLN A 240 -9.87 22.60 33.94
CA GLN A 240 -10.00 23.39 35.16
C GLN A 240 -8.68 23.65 35.88
N LEU A 241 -7.57 23.11 35.34
CA LEU A 241 -6.24 23.43 35.88
C LEU A 241 -5.85 24.85 35.51
N THR A 242 -5.15 25.52 36.41
CA THR A 242 -4.57 26.84 36.16
C THR A 242 -3.46 26.72 35.11
N GLU A 243 -3.10 27.83 34.50
CA GLU A 243 -2.02 27.90 33.52
C GLU A 243 -0.70 27.39 34.10
N GLN A 244 -0.39 27.76 35.35
CA GLN A 244 0.79 27.28 36.07
C GLN A 244 0.77 25.76 36.29
N GLU A 245 -0.37 25.16 36.63
CA GLU A 245 -0.50 23.73 36.79
C GLU A 245 -0.31 23.00 35.45
N ARG A 246 -0.87 23.53 34.35
CA ARG A 246 -0.66 23.00 33.00
C ARG A 246 0.79 23.11 32.55
N ASP A 247 1.47 24.23 32.88
CA ASP A 247 2.90 24.38 32.57
C ASP A 247 3.75 23.36 33.32
N ILE A 248 3.42 23.05 34.57
CA ILE A 248 4.10 21.97 35.30
C ILE A 248 3.90 20.64 34.59
N VAL A 249 2.68 20.32 34.12
CA VAL A 249 2.40 19.05 33.41
C VAL A 249 3.19 18.97 32.11
N PHE A 250 3.28 20.03 31.33
CA PHE A 250 3.93 20.00 30.01
C PHE A 250 5.44 20.26 30.05
N ALA A 251 5.92 21.14 30.93
CA ALA A 251 7.30 21.64 30.94
C ALA A 251 7.96 21.71 32.32
N GLY A 252 7.30 21.22 33.37
CA GLY A 252 7.84 21.26 34.75
C GLY A 252 9.21 20.59 34.86
N PRO A 253 10.09 21.13 35.73
CA PRO A 253 11.46 20.63 35.89
C PRO A 253 11.52 19.24 36.49
N ALA A 254 12.55 18.47 36.13
CA ALA A 254 12.81 17.14 36.67
C ALA A 254 13.31 17.26 38.14
N ILE A 255 12.40 17.19 39.07
CA ILE A 255 12.69 17.31 40.50
C ILE A 255 12.32 16.00 41.21
N LYS A 256 13.19 15.56 42.09
CA LYS A 256 12.93 14.38 42.95
C LYS A 256 11.92 14.75 44.01
N LYS A 257 10.83 13.99 44.10
CA LYS A 257 9.77 14.17 45.11
C LYS A 257 9.61 12.90 45.91
N HIS A 258 9.34 13.10 47.20
CA HIS A 258 8.97 12.05 48.13
C HIS A 258 7.46 11.83 48.05
N ILE A 259 7.03 10.59 47.80
CA ILE A 259 5.63 10.23 47.62
C ILE A 259 5.28 8.99 48.42
N LEU A 260 4.05 8.96 48.95
CA LEU A 260 3.45 7.78 49.51
C LEU A 260 2.74 6.99 48.42
N TYR A 261 3.32 5.87 48.02
CA TYR A 261 2.80 5.02 46.95
C TYR A 261 1.91 3.92 47.51
N LYS A 262 0.66 3.82 46.96
CA LYS A 262 -0.21 2.68 47.21
C LYS A 262 -0.15 1.72 46.03
N PRO A 263 0.37 0.48 46.16
CA PRO A 263 0.40 -0.52 45.10
C PRO A 263 -1.01 -0.92 44.71
N LYS A 264 -1.23 -1.26 43.42
CA LYS A 264 -2.52 -1.80 42.89
C LYS A 264 -2.91 -3.15 43.51
N LYS A 265 -1.96 -3.87 44.08
CA LYS A 265 -2.14 -5.13 44.85
C LYS A 265 -1.41 -5.02 46.18
N GLY A 266 -2.14 -4.78 47.25
CA GLY A 266 -1.65 -4.63 48.63
C GLY A 266 -2.25 -3.41 49.33
N ASP A 267 -2.39 -3.46 50.66
CA ASP A 267 -2.94 -2.36 51.46
C ASP A 267 -1.86 -1.49 52.12
N ASP A 268 -0.60 -1.88 52.01
CA ASP A 268 0.50 -1.17 52.63
C ASP A 268 1.01 -0.03 51.76
N PHE A 269 1.21 1.15 52.32
CA PHE A 269 1.85 2.29 51.68
C PHE A 269 3.36 2.13 51.71
N ALA A 270 4.01 2.34 50.56
CA ALA A 270 5.47 2.41 50.46
C ALA A 270 5.91 3.87 50.28
N GLU A 271 6.91 4.30 50.98
CA GLU A 271 7.58 5.60 50.79
C GLU A 271 8.58 5.47 49.62
N LEU A 272 8.43 6.32 48.61
CA LEU A 272 9.26 6.29 47.39
C LEU A 272 9.73 7.70 47.02
N ASP A 273 11.03 7.80 46.80
CA ASP A 273 11.61 8.98 46.17
C ASP A 273 11.62 8.82 44.67
N PHE A 274 10.82 9.63 43.96
CA PHE A 274 10.72 9.53 42.53
C PHE A 274 10.92 10.87 41.82
N THR A 275 11.62 10.86 40.68
CA THR A 275 11.85 12.06 39.89
C THR A 275 10.65 12.37 39.02
N TYR A 276 10.14 13.59 39.12
CA TYR A 276 9.10 14.08 38.24
C TYR A 276 9.62 14.21 36.79
N TYR A 277 8.86 13.71 35.85
CA TYR A 277 9.10 13.88 34.39
C TYR A 277 7.82 14.39 33.74
N ASN A 278 7.89 15.60 33.18
CA ASN A 278 6.75 16.20 32.49
C ASN A 278 6.33 15.39 31.25
N ALA A 279 5.15 15.66 30.72
CA ALA A 279 4.56 14.89 29.63
C ALA A 279 5.38 15.00 28.32
N VAL A 280 5.94 16.17 28.01
CA VAL A 280 6.80 16.39 26.83
C VAL A 280 8.08 15.58 26.95
N TYR A 281 8.80 15.71 28.07
CA TYR A 281 10.03 14.96 28.32
C TYR A 281 9.79 13.43 28.26
N THR A 282 8.64 12.97 28.73
CA THR A 282 8.28 11.55 28.67
C THR A 282 8.27 11.02 27.24
N VAL A 283 7.73 11.79 26.29
CA VAL A 283 7.70 11.45 24.87
C VAL A 283 9.08 11.56 24.23
N GLU A 284 9.83 12.63 24.50
CA GLU A 284 11.19 12.85 23.98
C GLU A 284 12.15 11.75 24.45
N ASN A 285 12.09 11.39 25.72
CA ASN A 285 12.92 10.31 26.29
C ASN A 285 12.52 8.93 25.72
N ALA A 286 11.22 8.71 25.47
CA ALA A 286 10.76 7.49 24.80
C ALA A 286 11.21 7.44 23.33
N LEU A 287 11.24 8.57 22.63
CA LEU A 287 11.73 8.68 21.26
C LEU A 287 13.22 8.36 21.16
N THR A 288 14.04 8.91 22.05
CA THR A 288 15.50 8.63 22.09
C THR A 288 15.83 7.17 22.40
N LYS A 289 14.96 6.50 23.16
CA LYS A 289 15.11 5.07 23.54
C LYS A 289 14.48 4.09 22.56
N ALA A 290 13.66 4.57 21.62
CA ALA A 290 13.00 3.72 20.63
C ALA A 290 14.01 3.25 19.59
N LYS A 291 14.44 1.98 19.70
CA LYS A 291 15.41 1.34 18.78
C LYS A 291 14.72 0.51 17.68
N ASP A 292 13.46 0.15 17.88
CA ASP A 292 12.68 -0.69 16.99
C ASP A 292 11.45 0.05 16.43
N GLU A 293 10.87 -0.51 15.38
CA GLU A 293 9.67 0.07 14.74
C GLU A 293 8.45 0.10 15.68
N LYS A 294 8.33 -0.87 16.58
CA LYS A 294 7.23 -0.92 17.57
C LYS A 294 7.35 0.21 18.58
N GLY A 295 8.57 0.49 19.04
CA GLY A 295 8.86 1.63 19.92
C GLY A 295 8.54 2.95 19.24
N LEU A 296 8.98 3.12 17.98
CA LEU A 296 8.69 4.32 17.20
C LEU A 296 7.19 4.51 16.96
N LYS A 297 6.43 3.47 16.62
CA LYS A 297 4.96 3.55 16.45
C LYS A 297 4.23 3.96 17.74
N ARG A 298 4.70 3.51 18.91
CA ARG A 298 4.11 3.90 20.21
C ARG A 298 4.30 5.39 20.51
N VAL A 299 5.41 5.97 20.09
CA VAL A 299 5.74 7.39 20.32
C VAL A 299 5.12 8.28 19.26
N ALA A 300 5.04 7.80 18.01
CA ALA A 300 4.61 8.56 16.84
C ALA A 300 3.25 9.25 17.01
N ARG A 301 2.31 8.63 17.73
CA ARG A 301 0.99 9.19 18.02
C ARG A 301 1.00 10.50 18.82
N PHE A 302 2.13 10.82 19.47
CA PHE A 302 2.32 12.03 20.26
C PHE A 302 3.20 13.07 19.54
N LEU A 303 3.57 12.80 18.30
CA LEU A 303 4.45 13.64 17.52
C LEU A 303 3.69 14.24 16.33
N LYS A 304 3.92 15.51 16.09
CA LYS A 304 3.49 16.22 14.89
C LYS A 304 4.68 16.46 13.99
N GLU A 305 4.54 16.09 12.72
CA GLU A 305 5.57 16.35 11.72
C GLU A 305 5.34 17.72 11.10
N ARG A 306 6.41 18.50 11.00
CA ARG A 306 6.43 19.81 10.33
C ARG A 306 7.59 19.86 9.35
N PRO A 307 7.48 20.66 8.27
CA PRO A 307 8.63 20.98 7.44
C PRO A 307 9.76 21.56 8.30
N CYS A 308 11.00 21.14 8.01
CA CYS A 308 12.18 21.66 8.70
C CYS A 308 12.28 23.19 8.53
N SER A 309 12.46 23.93 9.63
CA SER A 309 12.55 25.39 9.62
C SER A 309 13.69 25.94 8.77
N ASP A 310 14.84 25.23 8.73
CA ASP A 310 16.03 25.70 8.03
C ASP A 310 15.98 25.44 6.53
N CYS A 311 15.54 24.26 6.13
CA CYS A 311 15.50 23.92 4.71
C CYS A 311 14.10 24.08 4.09
N GLY A 312 13.08 24.41 4.85
CA GLY A 312 11.70 24.53 4.36
C GLY A 312 11.14 23.24 3.75
N GLY A 313 11.60 22.07 4.21
CA GLY A 313 11.20 20.78 3.66
C GLY A 313 12.04 20.27 2.50
N THR A 314 12.95 21.08 1.93
CA THR A 314 13.74 20.72 0.73
C THR A 314 14.79 19.64 0.96
N ARG A 315 15.07 19.28 2.21
CA ARG A 315 16.09 18.29 2.65
C ARG A 315 17.54 18.74 2.42
N LEU A 316 17.77 19.82 1.63
CA LEU A 316 19.07 20.27 1.17
C LEU A 316 19.64 21.33 2.11
N SER A 317 20.96 21.29 2.30
CA SER A 317 21.72 22.36 2.96
C SER A 317 21.65 23.66 2.15
N GLU A 318 21.98 24.77 2.78
CA GLU A 318 22.05 26.07 2.09
C GLU A 318 23.01 26.03 0.91
N ARG A 319 24.20 25.43 1.09
CA ARG A 319 25.21 25.26 0.03
C ARG A 319 24.68 24.46 -1.16
N ALA A 320 23.92 23.38 -0.90
CA ALA A 320 23.33 22.55 -1.96
C ALA A 320 22.18 23.25 -2.71
N ARG A 321 21.59 24.31 -2.13
CA ARG A 321 20.55 25.13 -2.77
C ARG A 321 21.08 26.32 -3.54
N GLN A 322 22.40 26.61 -3.49
CA GLN A 322 23.01 27.73 -4.15
C GLN A 322 23.16 27.62 -5.68
N PRO A 323 23.56 26.45 -6.25
CA PRO A 323 23.67 26.32 -7.70
C PRO A 323 22.34 26.57 -8.41
N ARG A 324 22.40 27.29 -9.53
CA ARG A 324 21.21 27.62 -10.34
C ARG A 324 21.47 27.42 -11.81
N ILE A 325 20.43 26.95 -12.48
CA ILE A 325 20.34 26.88 -13.94
C ILE A 325 19.14 27.73 -14.34
N ARG A 326 19.31 28.79 -15.12
CA ARG A 326 18.24 29.73 -15.52
C ARG A 326 17.42 30.19 -14.31
N ASP A 327 18.09 30.66 -13.25
CA ASP A 327 17.52 31.12 -11.97
C ASP A 327 16.79 30.07 -11.11
N ILE A 328 16.66 28.85 -11.55
CA ILE A 328 16.06 27.74 -10.80
C ILE A 328 17.17 26.98 -10.07
N ASN A 329 16.99 26.75 -8.78
CA ASN A 329 17.88 25.90 -7.98
C ASN A 329 17.39 24.44 -7.92
N LEU A 330 18.23 23.55 -7.38
CA LEU A 330 17.92 22.11 -7.30
C LEU A 330 16.61 21.83 -6.52
N ALA A 331 16.36 22.56 -5.42
CA ALA A 331 15.14 22.38 -4.64
C ALA A 331 13.89 22.78 -5.42
N GLN A 332 13.94 23.88 -6.14
CA GLN A 332 12.84 24.32 -7.01
C GLN A 332 12.61 23.35 -8.18
N ALA A 333 13.68 22.85 -8.78
CA ALA A 333 13.57 21.87 -9.85
C ALA A 333 12.96 20.54 -9.36
N THR A 334 13.35 20.06 -8.18
CA THR A 334 12.80 18.81 -7.62
C THR A 334 11.34 18.95 -7.18
N ALA A 335 10.87 20.16 -6.90
CA ALA A 335 9.48 20.45 -6.56
C ALA A 335 8.53 20.53 -7.76
N MET A 336 9.06 20.65 -8.99
CA MET A 336 8.25 20.62 -10.22
C MET A 336 7.63 19.21 -10.39
N SER A 337 6.45 19.16 -11.02
CA SER A 337 5.93 17.88 -11.56
C SER A 337 6.90 17.33 -12.61
N LEU A 338 6.95 16.03 -12.78
CA LEU A 338 7.84 15.41 -13.77
C LEU A 338 7.56 15.90 -15.19
N ASP A 339 6.29 16.16 -15.55
CA ASP A 339 5.91 16.75 -16.84
C ASP A 339 6.57 18.12 -17.05
N ALA A 340 6.44 19.01 -16.07
CA ALA A 340 7.04 20.34 -16.11
C ALA A 340 8.57 20.27 -16.10
N LEU A 341 9.13 19.37 -15.29
CA LEU A 341 10.58 19.17 -15.18
C LEU A 341 11.19 18.65 -16.49
N VAL A 342 10.54 17.70 -17.15
CA VAL A 342 10.96 17.16 -18.47
C VAL A 342 11.00 18.27 -19.51
N SER A 343 9.96 19.11 -19.56
CA SER A 343 9.91 20.25 -20.48
C SER A 343 11.02 21.26 -20.18
N TRP A 344 11.26 21.56 -18.90
CA TRP A 344 12.32 22.47 -18.48
C TRP A 344 13.71 21.90 -18.80
N VAL A 345 14.00 20.64 -18.46
CA VAL A 345 15.29 19.97 -18.75
C VAL A 345 15.57 19.96 -20.25
N GLY A 346 14.56 19.64 -21.08
CA GLY A 346 14.67 19.64 -22.54
C GLY A 346 15.11 20.98 -23.11
N SER A 347 14.76 22.10 -22.47
CA SER A 347 15.10 23.46 -22.91
C SER A 347 16.45 23.97 -22.36
N VAL A 348 17.10 23.25 -21.43
CA VAL A 348 18.36 23.71 -20.79
C VAL A 348 19.52 23.83 -21.79
N PRO A 349 19.79 22.87 -22.71
CA PRO A 349 20.95 22.98 -23.60
C PRO A 349 20.97 24.24 -24.46
N GLU A 350 19.80 24.69 -24.92
CA GLU A 350 19.69 25.89 -25.78
C GLU A 350 20.06 27.19 -25.06
N SER A 351 19.94 27.20 -23.74
CA SER A 351 20.26 28.36 -22.91
C SER A 351 21.74 28.54 -22.58
N LEU A 352 22.57 27.58 -22.98
CA LEU A 352 24.01 27.56 -22.68
C LEU A 352 24.86 28.01 -23.84
N GLU A 353 26.10 28.45 -23.52
CA GLU A 353 27.11 28.76 -24.53
C GLU A 353 27.40 27.52 -25.39
N PRO A 354 27.71 27.66 -26.69
CA PRO A 354 27.84 26.57 -27.64
C PRO A 354 28.79 25.44 -27.19
N HIS A 355 29.89 25.78 -26.54
CA HIS A 355 30.90 24.84 -26.07
C HIS A 355 30.43 23.96 -24.90
N MET A 356 29.37 24.35 -24.17
CA MET A 356 28.78 23.59 -23.08
C MET A 356 27.61 22.72 -23.53
N ARG A 357 27.01 22.99 -24.71
CA ARG A 357 25.77 22.37 -25.19
C ARG A 357 25.89 20.87 -25.34
N THR A 358 26.98 20.38 -25.92
CA THR A 358 27.14 18.93 -26.20
C THR A 358 27.09 18.10 -24.91
N MET A 359 27.81 18.54 -23.87
CA MET A 359 27.80 17.87 -22.58
C MET A 359 26.42 17.99 -21.88
N ALA A 360 25.83 19.18 -21.89
CA ALA A 360 24.52 19.42 -21.32
C ALA A 360 23.46 18.56 -22.02
N SER A 361 23.49 18.46 -23.36
CA SER A 361 22.58 17.59 -24.12
C SER A 361 22.70 16.13 -23.70
N ALA A 362 23.90 15.60 -23.53
CA ALA A 362 24.09 14.21 -23.12
C ALA A 362 23.50 13.91 -21.73
N ILE A 363 23.67 14.83 -20.75
CA ILE A 363 23.08 14.69 -19.41
C ILE A 363 21.55 14.82 -19.48
N CYS A 364 21.04 15.81 -20.24
CA CYS A 364 19.62 16.01 -20.41
C CYS A 364 18.95 14.81 -21.11
N GLU A 365 19.56 14.26 -22.17
CA GLU A 365 19.08 13.06 -22.86
C GLU A 365 18.98 11.86 -21.92
N SER A 366 19.98 11.65 -21.06
CA SER A 366 19.93 10.58 -20.06
C SER A 366 18.74 10.76 -19.11
N PHE A 367 18.48 11.98 -18.65
CA PHE A 367 17.32 12.31 -17.80
C PHE A 367 16.01 12.07 -18.56
N LEU A 368 15.88 12.58 -19.79
CA LEU A 368 14.68 12.51 -20.61
C LEU A 368 14.33 11.05 -20.97
N ASN A 369 15.33 10.23 -21.31
CA ASN A 369 15.13 8.82 -21.63
C ASN A 369 14.61 8.02 -20.41
N THR A 370 15.14 8.31 -19.22
CA THR A 370 14.66 7.69 -17.98
C THR A 370 13.23 8.18 -17.65
N SER A 371 12.95 9.46 -17.86
CA SER A 371 11.64 10.06 -17.56
C SER A 371 10.53 9.54 -18.48
N ARG A 372 10.83 9.22 -19.74
CA ARG A 372 9.84 8.80 -20.73
C ARG A 372 8.97 7.65 -20.22
N ARG A 373 9.58 6.60 -19.66
CA ARG A 373 8.85 5.44 -19.15
C ARG A 373 7.96 5.77 -17.96
N LEU A 374 8.42 6.68 -17.10
CA LEU A 374 7.62 7.16 -15.97
C LEU A 374 6.40 7.95 -16.44
N LEU A 375 6.55 8.75 -17.50
CA LEU A 375 5.44 9.49 -18.12
C LEU A 375 4.42 8.54 -18.76
N GLU A 376 4.88 7.54 -19.54
CA GLU A 376 4.05 6.50 -20.14
C GLU A 376 3.25 5.72 -19.09
N LEU A 377 3.85 5.47 -17.92
CA LEU A 377 3.18 4.85 -16.78
C LEU A 377 2.30 5.83 -15.96
N GLY A 378 2.06 7.04 -16.45
CA GLY A 378 1.17 8.02 -15.83
C GLY A 378 1.68 8.63 -14.54
N LEU A 379 3.00 8.73 -14.33
CA LEU A 379 3.61 9.32 -13.13
C LEU A 379 4.07 10.78 -13.33
N GLY A 380 3.65 11.43 -14.40
CA GLY A 380 4.05 12.78 -14.79
C GLY A 380 3.69 13.87 -13.78
N TYR A 381 2.63 13.65 -12.99
CA TYR A 381 2.20 14.58 -11.96
C TYR A 381 3.04 14.56 -10.67
N LEU A 382 3.90 13.55 -10.48
CA LEU A 382 4.73 13.43 -9.28
C LEU A 382 5.94 14.36 -9.35
N SER A 383 6.26 15.01 -8.23
CA SER A 383 7.51 15.79 -8.07
C SER A 383 8.62 14.89 -7.54
N LEU A 384 9.90 15.20 -7.90
CA LEU A 384 11.04 14.38 -7.47
C LEU A 384 11.28 14.43 -5.96
N ASP A 385 10.85 15.46 -5.27
CA ASP A 385 10.95 15.64 -3.82
C ASP A 385 9.84 14.91 -3.05
N ARG A 386 8.81 14.39 -3.74
CA ARG A 386 7.71 13.62 -3.12
C ARG A 386 8.27 12.47 -2.30
N ALA A 387 7.93 12.42 -1.02
CA ALA A 387 8.40 11.36 -0.12
C ALA A 387 7.93 9.99 -0.58
N GLY A 388 8.84 9.02 -0.70
CA GLY A 388 8.51 7.67 -1.17
C GLY A 388 7.46 6.95 -0.33
N ALA A 389 7.41 7.24 0.97
CA ALA A 389 6.39 6.68 1.87
C ALA A 389 4.97 7.19 1.59
N THR A 390 4.82 8.34 0.91
CA THR A 390 3.51 8.93 0.55
C THR A 390 3.01 8.47 -0.82
N LEU A 391 3.81 7.70 -1.56
CA LEU A 391 3.38 7.11 -2.82
C LEU A 391 2.40 5.95 -2.55
N SER A 392 1.36 5.86 -3.37
CA SER A 392 0.45 4.72 -3.37
C SER A 392 1.17 3.42 -3.73
N THR A 393 0.55 2.29 -3.48
CA THR A 393 1.12 0.98 -3.84
C THR A 393 1.37 0.86 -5.34
N GLY A 394 0.40 1.26 -6.17
CA GLY A 394 0.53 1.27 -7.62
C GLY A 394 1.60 2.24 -8.13
N GLU A 395 1.73 3.45 -7.55
CA GLU A 395 2.79 4.39 -7.90
C GLU A 395 4.18 3.78 -7.62
N ARG A 396 4.38 3.15 -6.45
CA ARG A 396 5.64 2.49 -6.12
C ARG A 396 5.97 1.35 -7.08
N GLN A 397 4.98 0.53 -7.43
CA GLN A 397 5.13 -0.58 -8.38
C GLN A 397 5.55 -0.07 -9.76
N ARG A 398 4.90 0.99 -10.26
CA ARG A 398 5.23 1.61 -11.55
C ARG A 398 6.63 2.20 -11.59
N VAL A 399 7.09 2.82 -10.49
CA VAL A 399 8.48 3.30 -10.38
C VAL A 399 9.47 2.13 -10.46
N GLN A 400 9.18 1.01 -9.80
CA GLN A 400 10.04 -0.19 -9.87
C GLN A 400 10.05 -0.78 -11.30
N LEU A 401 8.91 -0.83 -11.97
CA LEU A 401 8.81 -1.31 -13.35
C LEU A 401 9.63 -0.43 -14.31
N ALA A 402 9.50 0.90 -14.22
CA ALA A 402 10.29 1.83 -15.03
C ALA A 402 11.81 1.64 -14.84
N ARG A 403 12.24 1.33 -13.60
CA ARG A 403 13.65 1.00 -13.32
C ARG A 403 14.10 -0.31 -13.95
N ALA A 404 13.25 -1.34 -13.90
CA ALA A 404 13.57 -2.66 -14.47
C ALA A 404 13.88 -2.56 -15.96
N VAL A 405 13.05 -1.82 -16.72
CA VAL A 405 13.22 -1.63 -18.18
C VAL A 405 14.49 -0.83 -18.51
N ARG A 406 14.87 0.13 -17.69
CA ARG A 406 16.06 0.96 -17.94
C ARG A 406 17.36 0.15 -18.03
N ASN A 407 17.45 -0.94 -17.31
CA ASN A 407 18.71 -1.70 -17.18
C ASN A 407 19.08 -2.49 -18.45
N ARG A 408 18.21 -2.56 -19.47
CA ARG A 408 18.45 -3.25 -20.75
C ARG A 408 19.11 -4.62 -20.58
N THR A 409 18.68 -5.36 -19.56
CA THR A 409 19.10 -6.75 -19.35
C THR A 409 18.42 -7.63 -20.38
N THR A 410 19.10 -8.68 -20.82
CA THR A 410 18.56 -9.69 -21.74
C THR A 410 18.57 -11.05 -21.09
N GLY A 411 17.65 -11.92 -21.48
CA GLY A 411 17.58 -13.29 -20.95
C GLY A 411 17.12 -13.37 -19.49
N VAL A 412 16.32 -12.41 -19.02
CA VAL A 412 15.74 -12.36 -17.69
C VAL A 412 14.26 -12.70 -17.75
N LEU A 413 13.76 -13.39 -16.74
CA LEU A 413 12.33 -13.60 -16.52
C LEU A 413 11.80 -12.51 -15.58
N TYR A 414 10.93 -11.66 -16.08
CA TYR A 414 10.19 -10.69 -15.27
C TYR A 414 8.84 -11.28 -14.85
N VAL A 415 8.63 -11.39 -13.55
CA VAL A 415 7.35 -11.83 -12.97
C VAL A 415 6.64 -10.62 -12.38
N LEU A 416 5.55 -10.22 -13.00
CA LEU A 416 4.77 -9.03 -12.64
C LEU A 416 3.46 -9.48 -11.98
N ASP A 417 3.26 -9.10 -10.72
CA ASP A 417 2.07 -9.47 -9.95
C ASP A 417 1.12 -8.29 -9.88
N GLU A 418 0.04 -8.35 -10.65
CA GLU A 418 -1.01 -7.34 -10.79
C GLU A 418 -0.48 -5.93 -11.11
N PRO A 419 0.30 -5.74 -12.19
CA PRO A 419 0.90 -4.44 -12.51
C PRO A 419 -0.13 -3.39 -12.96
N SER A 420 -1.35 -3.78 -13.33
CA SER A 420 -2.44 -2.88 -13.72
C SER A 420 -3.16 -2.23 -12.51
N ILE A 421 -2.83 -2.64 -11.28
CA ILE A 421 -3.50 -2.15 -10.06
C ILE A 421 -3.58 -0.63 -10.01
N GLY A 422 -4.81 -0.10 -9.80
CA GLY A 422 -5.06 1.33 -9.65
C GLY A 422 -4.70 2.15 -10.89
N LEU A 423 -4.58 1.51 -12.06
CA LEU A 423 -4.38 2.19 -13.32
C LEU A 423 -5.72 2.58 -13.95
N HIS A 424 -5.80 3.85 -14.32
CA HIS A 424 -6.85 4.27 -15.24
C HIS A 424 -6.60 3.63 -16.62
N PRO A 425 -7.65 3.29 -17.39
CA PRO A 425 -7.54 2.73 -18.74
C PRO A 425 -6.49 3.37 -19.65
N ALA A 426 -6.39 4.71 -19.61
CA ALA A 426 -5.39 5.46 -20.37
C ALA A 426 -3.92 5.15 -20.02
N ASN A 427 -3.67 4.58 -18.85
CA ASN A 427 -2.31 4.23 -18.41
C ASN A 427 -1.97 2.75 -18.65
N VAL A 428 -2.97 1.92 -18.96
CA VAL A 428 -2.75 0.50 -19.30
C VAL A 428 -1.97 0.37 -20.60
N ASP A 429 -2.22 1.24 -21.58
CA ASP A 429 -1.48 1.25 -22.85
C ASP A 429 0.01 1.50 -22.65
N GLY A 430 0.37 2.42 -21.74
CA GLY A 430 1.75 2.66 -21.35
C GLY A 430 2.40 1.46 -20.64
N LEU A 431 1.66 0.77 -19.79
CA LEU A 431 2.09 -0.47 -19.14
C LEU A 431 2.38 -1.57 -20.18
N LEU A 432 1.47 -1.77 -21.14
CA LEU A 432 1.63 -2.72 -22.22
C LEU A 432 2.87 -2.39 -23.08
N GLY A 433 3.08 -1.11 -23.41
CA GLY A 433 4.27 -0.65 -24.09
C GLY A 433 5.57 -1.04 -23.38
N VAL A 434 5.61 -0.82 -22.05
CA VAL A 434 6.75 -1.19 -21.21
C VAL A 434 7.00 -2.70 -21.21
N MET A 435 5.96 -3.53 -21.10
CA MET A 435 6.08 -4.99 -21.13
C MET A 435 6.55 -5.50 -22.51
N ARG A 436 6.03 -4.93 -23.60
CA ARG A 436 6.48 -5.26 -24.97
C ARG A 436 7.95 -4.91 -25.20
N ASP A 437 8.42 -3.78 -24.65
CA ASP A 437 9.83 -3.42 -24.74
C ASP A 437 10.74 -4.42 -23.99
N LEU A 438 10.32 -4.91 -22.82
CA LEU A 438 11.06 -5.96 -22.12
C LEU A 438 11.20 -7.22 -22.99
N VAL A 439 10.13 -7.63 -23.66
CA VAL A 439 10.14 -8.78 -24.58
C VAL A 439 11.03 -8.50 -25.79
N ALA A 440 10.92 -7.31 -26.39
CA ALA A 440 11.73 -6.90 -27.54
C ALA A 440 13.23 -6.84 -27.23
N ASP A 441 13.60 -6.55 -25.95
CA ASP A 441 14.97 -6.60 -25.45
C ASP A 441 15.45 -8.05 -25.17
N GLY A 442 14.68 -9.08 -25.53
CA GLY A 442 15.06 -10.50 -25.40
C GLY A 442 14.83 -11.06 -23.99
N ASN A 443 13.82 -10.57 -23.29
CA ASN A 443 13.40 -11.08 -21.99
C ASN A 443 12.09 -11.85 -22.08
N SER A 444 11.75 -12.58 -21.03
CA SER A 444 10.45 -13.22 -20.86
C SER A 444 9.66 -12.45 -19.81
N VAL A 445 8.38 -12.21 -20.05
CA VAL A 445 7.48 -11.52 -19.11
C VAL A 445 6.34 -12.46 -18.75
N VAL A 446 6.18 -12.73 -17.46
CA VAL A 446 5.00 -13.41 -16.90
C VAL A 446 4.22 -12.38 -16.11
N VAL A 447 2.99 -12.13 -16.53
CA VAL A 447 2.09 -11.17 -15.88
C VAL A 447 0.91 -11.90 -15.26
N VAL A 448 0.73 -11.77 -13.94
CA VAL A 448 -0.50 -12.14 -13.25
C VAL A 448 -1.37 -10.92 -13.24
N ASP A 449 -2.52 -10.99 -13.88
CA ASP A 449 -3.44 -9.84 -13.90
C ASP A 449 -4.91 -10.30 -13.97
N HIS A 450 -5.80 -9.34 -13.71
CA HIS A 450 -7.24 -9.50 -13.81
C HIS A 450 -7.85 -8.58 -14.88
N ASP A 451 -7.10 -7.55 -15.32
CA ASP A 451 -7.54 -6.66 -16.38
C ASP A 451 -7.55 -7.40 -17.73
N THR A 452 -8.74 -7.55 -18.29
CA THR A 452 -8.96 -8.28 -19.55
C THR A 452 -8.23 -7.64 -20.74
N ARG A 453 -7.96 -6.33 -20.69
CA ARG A 453 -7.18 -5.62 -21.73
C ARG A 453 -5.71 -6.03 -21.68
N VAL A 454 -5.16 -6.20 -20.48
CA VAL A 454 -3.78 -6.70 -20.29
C VAL A 454 -3.69 -8.14 -20.77
N LEU A 455 -4.64 -8.98 -20.37
CA LEU A 455 -4.67 -10.40 -20.73
C LEU A 455 -4.88 -10.63 -22.24
N ALA A 456 -5.70 -9.81 -22.88
CA ALA A 456 -5.97 -9.89 -24.33
C ALA A 456 -4.72 -9.62 -25.20
N GLU A 457 -3.75 -8.88 -24.67
CA GLU A 457 -2.52 -8.48 -25.35
C GLU A 457 -1.33 -9.42 -25.12
N THR A 458 -1.57 -10.54 -24.37
CA THR A 458 -0.52 -11.55 -24.13
C THR A 458 -0.34 -12.50 -25.30
N ASP A 459 0.89 -12.96 -25.51
CA ASP A 459 1.21 -13.95 -26.56
C ASP A 459 0.69 -15.35 -26.19
N TYR A 460 0.67 -15.65 -24.90
CA TYR A 460 0.23 -16.91 -24.34
C TYR A 460 -0.49 -16.66 -23.01
N LEU A 461 -1.60 -17.36 -22.79
CA LEU A 461 -2.42 -17.21 -21.59
C LEU A 461 -2.57 -18.55 -20.88
N ILE A 462 -2.43 -18.52 -19.56
CA ILE A 462 -2.62 -19.65 -18.64
C ILE A 462 -3.74 -19.27 -17.70
N GLU A 463 -4.78 -20.08 -17.63
CA GLU A 463 -5.86 -19.87 -16.67
C GLU A 463 -5.82 -20.88 -15.55
N MET A 464 -5.77 -20.39 -14.31
CA MET A 464 -5.77 -21.18 -13.09
C MET A 464 -7.18 -21.32 -12.52
N GLY A 465 -7.54 -22.51 -12.09
CA GLY A 465 -8.86 -22.78 -11.56
C GLY A 465 -8.99 -24.22 -11.02
N PRO A 466 -10.21 -24.82 -11.09
CA PRO A 466 -11.50 -24.23 -11.50
C PRO A 466 -12.14 -23.36 -10.40
N GLY A 467 -11.66 -23.41 -9.17
CA GLY A 467 -12.16 -22.71 -8.00
C GLY A 467 -11.06 -22.00 -7.22
N ALA A 468 -11.40 -21.55 -6.01
CA ALA A 468 -10.48 -20.94 -5.07
C ALA A 468 -10.01 -21.94 -3.99
N GLY A 469 -8.87 -21.68 -3.35
CA GLY A 469 -8.33 -22.47 -2.25
C GLY A 469 -8.15 -23.94 -2.62
N ALA A 470 -8.71 -24.85 -1.83
CA ALA A 470 -8.63 -26.30 -2.06
C ALA A 470 -9.31 -26.76 -3.37
N LYS A 471 -10.25 -25.97 -3.92
CA LYS A 471 -10.90 -26.25 -5.20
C LYS A 471 -10.16 -25.68 -6.40
N GLY A 472 -9.09 -24.91 -6.18
CA GLY A 472 -8.20 -24.33 -7.19
C GLY A 472 -6.95 -25.17 -7.43
N GLY A 473 -5.91 -24.51 -7.92
CA GLY A 473 -4.56 -25.06 -8.04
C GLY A 473 -4.31 -25.91 -9.27
N GLN A 474 -5.17 -25.83 -10.29
CA GLN A 474 -5.02 -26.55 -11.57
C GLN A 474 -5.00 -25.56 -12.73
N VAL A 475 -4.38 -25.95 -13.84
CA VAL A 475 -4.49 -25.26 -15.12
C VAL A 475 -5.77 -25.74 -15.81
N ILE A 476 -6.71 -24.83 -16.09
CA ILE A 476 -8.00 -25.18 -16.73
C ILE A 476 -8.02 -24.80 -18.21
N ALA A 477 -7.23 -23.82 -18.64
CA ALA A 477 -7.03 -23.45 -20.02
C ALA A 477 -5.62 -22.92 -20.22
N GLN A 478 -5.02 -23.19 -21.40
CA GLN A 478 -3.72 -22.62 -21.80
C GLN A 478 -3.59 -22.58 -23.31
N GLY A 479 -2.86 -21.60 -23.80
CA GLY A 479 -2.63 -21.42 -25.23
C GLY A 479 -2.56 -19.95 -25.63
N THR A 480 -2.67 -19.65 -26.92
CA THR A 480 -2.89 -18.28 -27.38
C THR A 480 -4.25 -17.76 -26.92
N VAL A 481 -4.43 -16.45 -26.83
CA VAL A 481 -5.71 -15.85 -26.39
C VAL A 481 -6.92 -16.42 -27.16
N PRO A 482 -6.90 -16.56 -28.51
CA PRO A 482 -8.00 -17.20 -29.27
C PRO A 482 -8.26 -18.64 -28.81
N GLN A 483 -7.20 -19.43 -28.54
CA GLN A 483 -7.36 -20.81 -28.09
C GLN A 483 -8.02 -20.90 -26.71
N VAL A 484 -7.67 -19.98 -25.80
CA VAL A 484 -8.32 -19.91 -24.47
C VAL A 484 -9.77 -19.48 -24.59
N ILE A 485 -10.10 -18.54 -25.50
CA ILE A 485 -11.48 -18.13 -25.78
C ILE A 485 -12.32 -19.32 -26.25
N ASP A 486 -11.75 -20.20 -27.07
CA ASP A 486 -12.44 -21.40 -27.57
C ASP A 486 -12.52 -22.55 -26.54
N THR A 487 -11.81 -22.42 -25.40
CA THR A 487 -11.80 -23.47 -24.36
C THR A 487 -13.06 -23.38 -23.49
N ARG A 488 -13.87 -24.42 -23.48
CA ARG A 488 -15.16 -24.48 -22.77
C ARG A 488 -15.02 -24.32 -21.25
N GLU A 489 -13.94 -24.83 -20.68
CA GLU A 489 -13.63 -24.81 -19.25
C GLU A 489 -13.14 -23.46 -18.78
N SER A 490 -12.75 -22.57 -19.69
CA SER A 490 -12.24 -21.25 -19.39
C SER A 490 -13.33 -20.34 -18.81
N ARG A 491 -13.03 -19.72 -17.70
CA ARG A 491 -13.90 -18.77 -17.00
C ARG A 491 -13.64 -17.33 -17.43
N ILE A 492 -12.43 -17.05 -17.93
CA ILE A 492 -12.06 -15.71 -18.42
C ILE A 492 -12.51 -15.51 -19.89
N ALA A 493 -12.68 -16.60 -20.64
CA ALA A 493 -13.04 -16.56 -22.08
C ALA A 493 -14.24 -15.68 -22.41
N PRO A 494 -15.37 -15.73 -21.67
CA PRO A 494 -16.53 -14.88 -21.96
C PRO A 494 -16.21 -13.38 -21.91
N PHE A 495 -15.30 -12.98 -21.01
CA PHE A 495 -14.91 -11.58 -20.82
C PHE A 495 -13.90 -11.12 -21.88
N LEU A 496 -13.02 -12.01 -22.33
CA LEU A 496 -12.09 -11.72 -23.43
C LEU A 496 -12.83 -11.62 -24.77
N ALA A 497 -13.82 -12.50 -25.02
CA ALA A 497 -14.61 -12.51 -26.27
C ALA A 497 -15.55 -11.29 -26.40
N GLN A 498 -16.06 -10.77 -25.30
CA GLN A 498 -17.04 -9.66 -25.25
C GLN A 498 -16.40 -8.29 -25.02
N GLY A 499 -15.08 -8.16 -25.12
CA GLY A 499 -14.38 -6.91 -24.80
C GLY A 499 -14.37 -6.58 -23.31
N GLY A 500 -14.63 -7.56 -22.46
CA GLY A 500 -14.45 -7.46 -21.03
C GLY A 500 -15.63 -6.96 -20.20
N ASN A 501 -16.76 -6.67 -20.80
CA ASN A 501 -17.85 -5.97 -20.13
C ASN A 501 -18.69 -6.84 -19.19
N VAL A 502 -18.76 -6.45 -17.92
CA VAL A 502 -19.71 -6.99 -16.94
C VAL A 502 -20.99 -6.15 -16.98
N HIS A 503 -21.90 -6.47 -17.90
CA HIS A 503 -23.22 -5.82 -17.93
C HIS A 503 -24.21 -6.63 -17.12
N ASP A 504 -24.38 -6.29 -15.82
CA ASP A 504 -25.40 -6.94 -14.97
C ASP A 504 -26.57 -6.02 -14.62
N ARG A 505 -26.51 -4.73 -14.96
CA ARG A 505 -27.61 -3.81 -14.69
C ARG A 505 -28.23 -3.30 -15.99
N VAL A 506 -29.41 -3.83 -16.33
CA VAL A 506 -30.37 -3.06 -17.12
C VAL A 506 -30.91 -1.99 -16.17
N ARG A 507 -30.20 -0.88 -16.04
CA ARG A 507 -30.78 0.29 -15.38
C ARG A 507 -31.64 1.00 -16.40
N ASP A 508 -32.93 1.06 -16.12
CA ASP A 508 -33.80 2.06 -16.70
C ASP A 508 -33.11 3.41 -16.55
N ASN A 509 -33.12 4.23 -17.60
CA ASN A 509 -32.59 5.58 -17.55
C ASN A 509 -33.31 6.32 -16.44
N ILE A 510 -32.69 6.39 -15.25
CA ILE A 510 -33.22 7.18 -14.13
C ILE A 510 -33.20 8.63 -14.60
N ASP A 511 -34.35 9.26 -14.65
CA ASP A 511 -34.47 10.65 -15.06
C ASP A 511 -33.56 11.52 -14.17
N ALA A 512 -32.86 12.47 -14.77
CA ALA A 512 -31.93 13.34 -14.06
C ALA A 512 -32.61 14.07 -12.85
N HIS A 513 -33.91 14.22 -12.87
CA HIS A 513 -34.70 14.76 -11.77
C HIS A 513 -34.97 13.75 -10.65
N GLU A 514 -34.93 12.45 -10.92
CA GLU A 514 -35.20 11.40 -9.92
C GLU A 514 -33.92 10.96 -9.17
N ILE A 515 -32.74 11.26 -9.71
CA ILE A 515 -31.49 10.83 -9.13
C ILE A 515 -31.27 11.37 -7.70
N PHE A 516 -31.76 12.58 -7.40
CA PHE A 516 -31.68 13.24 -6.11
C PHE A 516 -32.96 13.14 -5.28
N SER A 517 -33.91 12.27 -5.62
CA SER A 517 -35.22 12.14 -4.94
C SER A 517 -35.08 11.78 -3.44
N ALA A 518 -34.05 11.03 -3.05
CA ALA A 518 -33.77 10.71 -1.65
C ALA A 518 -32.93 11.79 -0.92
N GLY A 519 -32.65 12.92 -1.58
CA GLY A 519 -31.79 14.00 -1.09
C GLY A 519 -30.37 13.93 -1.68
N ARG A 520 -29.53 14.85 -1.22
CA ARG A 520 -28.13 14.97 -1.67
C ARG A 520 -27.18 15.22 -0.52
N ILE A 521 -25.92 14.90 -0.74
CA ILE A 521 -24.78 15.40 0.02
C ILE A 521 -24.13 16.46 -0.85
N HIS A 522 -24.18 17.72 -0.39
CA HIS A 522 -23.55 18.84 -1.08
C HIS A 522 -22.31 19.29 -0.34
N MET A 523 -21.18 19.41 -1.04
CA MET A 523 -19.91 19.84 -0.46
C MET A 523 -19.27 20.94 -1.28
N GLU A 524 -18.91 22.04 -0.61
CA GLU A 524 -18.06 23.09 -1.17
C GLU A 524 -16.72 23.14 -0.45
N THR A 525 -15.64 23.24 -1.22
CA THR A 525 -14.27 23.21 -0.68
C THR A 525 -13.44 24.36 -1.16
N ASP A 526 -12.41 24.70 -0.38
CA ASP A 526 -11.26 25.48 -0.80
C ASP A 526 -10.19 24.57 -1.38
N ARG A 527 -9.09 25.17 -1.86
CA ARG A 527 -7.98 24.42 -2.46
C ARG A 527 -7.29 23.53 -1.42
N LEU A 528 -7.07 22.27 -1.80
CA LEU A 528 -6.22 21.34 -1.05
C LEU A 528 -5.29 20.60 -2.02
N HIS A 529 -3.98 20.68 -1.80
CA HIS A 529 -2.98 20.14 -2.72
C HIS A 529 -3.16 20.68 -4.15
N THR A 530 -3.35 19.77 -5.12
CA THR A 530 -3.63 20.09 -6.53
C THR A 530 -5.11 20.27 -6.82
N VAL A 531 -5.99 19.88 -5.88
CA VAL A 531 -7.43 20.04 -6.03
C VAL A 531 -7.82 21.48 -5.79
N GLY A 532 -8.41 22.13 -6.81
CA GLY A 532 -8.95 23.49 -6.74
C GLY A 532 -10.22 23.56 -5.87
N PRO A 533 -10.79 24.78 -5.72
CA PRO A 533 -12.12 24.89 -5.11
C PRO A 533 -13.15 24.05 -5.90
N LEU A 534 -13.93 23.24 -5.19
CA LEU A 534 -14.95 22.37 -5.76
C LEU A 534 -16.32 22.67 -5.18
N SER A 535 -17.34 22.43 -6.00
CA SER A 535 -18.73 22.28 -5.58
C SER A 535 -19.21 20.96 -6.18
N VAL A 536 -19.63 20.00 -5.36
CA VAL A 536 -20.00 18.66 -5.79
C VAL A 536 -21.26 18.18 -5.09
N ASP A 537 -22.17 17.56 -5.84
CA ASP A 537 -23.38 16.93 -5.36
C ASP A 537 -23.29 15.40 -5.47
N ILE A 538 -23.58 14.68 -4.40
CA ILE A 538 -23.64 13.21 -4.35
C ILE A 538 -25.06 12.80 -3.99
N PRO A 539 -25.78 12.03 -4.84
CA PRO A 539 -27.14 11.60 -4.56
C PRO A 539 -27.16 10.58 -3.41
N ARG A 540 -28.10 10.77 -2.47
CA ARG A 540 -28.32 9.83 -1.36
C ARG A 540 -29.08 8.59 -1.81
N GLY A 541 -28.78 7.46 -1.14
CA GLY A 541 -29.41 6.18 -1.44
C GLY A 541 -29.12 5.67 -2.85
N ARG A 542 -27.95 6.03 -3.40
CA ARG A 542 -27.49 5.67 -4.75
C ARG A 542 -26.03 5.23 -4.74
N LEU A 543 -25.63 4.54 -5.81
CA LEU A 543 -24.21 4.23 -6.08
C LEU A 543 -23.60 5.37 -6.90
N THR A 544 -22.63 6.07 -6.32
CA THR A 544 -21.87 7.12 -6.98
C THR A 544 -20.43 6.64 -7.21
N ALA A 545 -19.96 6.66 -8.46
CA ALA A 545 -18.57 6.42 -8.80
C ALA A 545 -17.80 7.75 -8.96
N VAL A 546 -16.69 7.88 -8.24
CA VAL A 546 -15.73 8.98 -8.41
C VAL A 546 -14.57 8.46 -9.23
N THR A 547 -14.42 8.95 -10.46
CA THR A 547 -13.44 8.46 -11.42
C THR A 547 -12.53 9.57 -11.96
N GLY A 548 -11.64 9.23 -12.88
CA GLY A 548 -10.67 10.11 -13.51
C GLY A 548 -9.25 9.55 -13.52
N VAL A 549 -8.36 10.13 -14.30
CA VAL A 549 -6.98 9.68 -14.45
C VAL A 549 -6.22 9.66 -13.11
N SER A 550 -5.10 8.93 -13.06
CA SER A 550 -4.24 8.89 -11.87
C SER A 550 -3.73 10.31 -11.54
N GLY A 551 -3.80 10.69 -10.25
CA GLY A 551 -3.40 12.02 -9.80
C GLY A 551 -4.40 13.14 -10.09
N SER A 552 -5.62 12.86 -10.56
CA SER A 552 -6.66 13.87 -10.81
C SER A 552 -7.32 14.45 -9.55
N GLY A 553 -7.01 13.90 -8.35
CA GLY A 553 -7.48 14.42 -7.08
C GLY A 553 -8.65 13.67 -6.44
N LYS A 554 -9.06 12.51 -6.99
CA LYS A 554 -10.16 11.66 -6.44
C LYS A 554 -10.00 11.37 -4.96
N THR A 555 -8.87 10.79 -4.59
CA THR A 555 -8.56 10.41 -3.21
C THR A 555 -8.56 11.62 -2.28
N THR A 556 -8.02 12.76 -2.71
CA THR A 556 -8.03 14.01 -1.95
C THR A 556 -9.47 14.49 -1.73
N MET A 557 -10.30 14.53 -2.79
CA MET A 557 -11.70 14.96 -2.67
C MET A 557 -12.50 14.06 -1.74
N VAL A 558 -12.36 12.73 -1.87
CA VAL A 558 -13.19 11.79 -1.12
C VAL A 558 -12.63 11.50 0.27
N LEU A 559 -11.33 11.16 0.38
CA LEU A 559 -10.74 10.70 1.65
C LEU A 559 -10.19 11.82 2.53
N GLU A 560 -9.74 12.95 1.94
CA GLU A 560 -9.16 14.03 2.72
C GLU A 560 -10.13 15.21 2.94
N MET A 561 -11.22 15.32 2.15
CA MET A 561 -12.25 16.35 2.29
C MET A 561 -13.60 15.77 2.74
N LEU A 562 -14.24 14.93 1.90
CA LEU A 562 -15.61 14.43 2.14
C LEU A 562 -15.70 13.57 3.42
N MET A 563 -14.86 12.54 3.55
CA MET A 563 -14.92 11.62 4.71
C MET A 563 -14.65 12.33 6.03
N PRO A 564 -13.59 13.16 6.20
CA PRO A 564 -13.38 13.92 7.43
C PRO A 564 -14.50 14.90 7.73
N ALA A 565 -15.10 15.53 6.72
CA ALA A 565 -16.21 16.45 6.89
C ALA A 565 -17.49 15.74 7.36
N LEU A 566 -17.82 14.58 6.77
CA LEU A 566 -18.93 13.73 7.23
C LEU A 566 -18.71 13.26 8.67
N GLN A 567 -17.48 12.79 8.98
CA GLN A 567 -17.15 12.34 10.33
C GLN A 567 -17.27 13.49 11.36
N SER A 568 -16.74 14.67 11.03
CA SER A 568 -16.83 15.86 11.89
C SER A 568 -18.28 16.25 12.17
N ARG A 569 -19.15 16.18 11.15
CA ARG A 569 -20.59 16.45 11.31
C ARG A 569 -21.26 15.42 12.24
N ILE A 570 -20.95 14.13 12.06
CA ILE A 570 -21.48 13.03 12.88
C ILE A 570 -21.05 13.17 14.33
N ASP A 571 -19.76 13.42 14.56
CA ASP A 571 -19.13 13.54 15.89
C ASP A 571 -19.35 14.93 16.52
N ARG A 572 -20.00 15.86 15.80
CA ARG A 572 -20.19 17.27 16.21
C ARG A 572 -18.88 17.96 16.56
N SER A 573 -17.82 17.65 15.82
CA SER A 573 -16.49 18.25 15.94
C SER A 573 -16.28 19.34 14.88
N PRO A 574 -15.26 20.21 15.01
CA PRO A 574 -14.95 21.22 14.01
C PRO A 574 -14.71 20.62 12.62
N GLN A 575 -15.30 21.23 11.60
CA GLN A 575 -15.08 20.81 10.21
C GLN A 575 -13.63 21.03 9.78
N PRO A 576 -13.10 20.21 8.85
CA PRO A 576 -11.82 20.46 8.22
C PRO A 576 -11.76 21.86 7.59
N THR A 577 -10.65 22.57 7.77
CA THR A 577 -10.50 23.97 7.36
C THR A 577 -10.70 24.22 5.85
N GLN A 578 -10.44 23.18 5.05
CA GLN A 578 -10.59 23.20 3.58
C GLN A 578 -12.02 22.95 3.10
N VAL A 579 -12.96 22.57 3.98
CA VAL A 579 -14.37 22.38 3.63
C VAL A 579 -15.16 23.58 4.10
N ARG A 580 -15.66 24.37 3.15
CA ARG A 580 -16.46 25.58 3.44
C ARG A 580 -17.89 25.25 3.84
N LEU A 581 -18.49 24.33 3.14
CA LEU A 581 -19.89 23.91 3.36
C LEU A 581 -20.01 22.41 3.20
N LEU A 582 -20.72 21.77 4.10
CA LEU A 582 -21.22 20.40 3.96
C LEU A 582 -22.69 20.34 4.39
N GLU A 583 -23.55 20.10 3.41
CA GLU A 583 -24.96 19.75 3.62
C GLU A 583 -25.12 18.24 3.43
N ALA A 584 -25.43 17.52 4.49
CA ALA A 584 -25.56 16.06 4.48
C ALA A 584 -26.71 15.63 5.42
N ASP A 585 -27.90 16.18 5.20
CA ASP A 585 -29.06 15.92 6.05
C ASP A 585 -29.45 14.45 5.95
N GLY A 586 -29.76 13.85 7.09
CA GLY A 586 -30.13 12.44 7.20
C GLY A 586 -28.96 11.48 7.16
N VAL A 587 -27.69 11.92 7.06
CA VAL A 587 -26.53 11.05 7.21
C VAL A 587 -26.19 10.91 8.69
N SER A 588 -26.23 9.68 9.19
CA SER A 588 -25.99 9.36 10.61
C SER A 588 -24.68 8.60 10.85
N LYS A 589 -24.10 8.00 9.80
CA LYS A 589 -22.86 7.21 9.86
C LYS A 589 -22.07 7.37 8.57
N ALA A 590 -20.73 7.26 8.67
CA ALA A 590 -19.84 7.20 7.54
C ALA A 590 -18.79 6.10 7.78
N HIS A 591 -18.66 5.19 6.82
CA HIS A 591 -17.74 4.05 6.87
C HIS A 591 -16.77 4.11 5.70
N LEU A 592 -15.48 4.03 6.00
CA LEU A 592 -14.43 3.90 4.98
C LEU A 592 -14.02 2.43 4.85
N ILE A 593 -14.09 1.92 3.63
CA ILE A 593 -13.66 0.56 3.26
C ILE A 593 -12.51 0.70 2.27
N ASP A 594 -11.30 0.60 2.77
CA ASP A 594 -10.06 0.73 2.00
C ASP A 594 -9.22 -0.57 2.03
N ALA A 595 -8.22 -0.66 1.17
CA ALA A 595 -7.31 -1.79 1.07
C ALA A 595 -6.22 -1.82 2.15
N THR A 596 -6.27 -0.94 3.17
CA THR A 596 -5.29 -0.97 4.25
C THR A 596 -5.37 -2.30 5.02
N PRO A 597 -4.22 -2.89 5.41
CA PRO A 597 -4.22 -4.13 6.16
C PRO A 597 -5.06 -4.06 7.43
N ILE A 598 -5.81 -5.10 7.70
CA ILE A 598 -6.58 -5.25 8.94
C ILE A 598 -5.61 -5.53 10.09
N GLY A 599 -4.97 -4.48 10.61
CA GLY A 599 -4.04 -4.57 11.73
C GLY A 599 -2.76 -5.36 11.42
N ALA A 600 -1.67 -5.03 12.12
CA ALA A 600 -0.40 -5.76 12.02
C ALA A 600 -0.34 -6.96 13.00
N ASN A 601 -1.44 -7.30 13.68
CA ASN A 601 -1.44 -8.30 14.72
C ASN A 601 -1.73 -9.69 14.14
N ILE A 602 -0.74 -10.54 14.09
CA ILE A 602 -0.84 -11.94 13.66
C ILE A 602 -1.90 -12.77 14.45
N ARG A 603 -2.34 -12.27 15.61
CA ARG A 603 -3.42 -12.87 16.40
C ARG A 603 -4.81 -12.55 15.87
N SER A 604 -4.95 -11.57 14.97
CA SER A 604 -6.21 -11.31 14.28
C SER A 604 -6.41 -12.33 13.17
N THR A 605 -7.57 -12.97 13.16
CA THR A 605 -7.97 -13.95 12.13
C THR A 605 -9.31 -13.54 11.51
N VAL A 606 -9.67 -14.13 10.38
CA VAL A 606 -10.98 -13.95 9.74
C VAL A 606 -12.11 -14.12 10.76
N ALA A 607 -12.09 -15.22 11.53
CA ALA A 607 -13.11 -15.50 12.53
C ALA A 607 -13.13 -14.48 13.68
N THR A 608 -11.98 -13.95 14.13
CA THR A 608 -11.96 -12.96 15.21
C THR A 608 -12.44 -11.61 14.72
N TYR A 609 -12.09 -11.23 13.50
CA TYR A 609 -12.46 -9.95 12.95
C TYR A 609 -13.97 -9.83 12.71
N CYS A 610 -14.60 -10.87 12.15
CA CYS A 610 -16.05 -10.92 11.95
C CYS A 610 -16.83 -11.33 13.22
N GLY A 611 -16.16 -11.55 14.33
CA GLY A 611 -16.78 -11.95 15.59
C GLY A 611 -17.36 -13.37 15.61
N VAL A 612 -17.04 -14.22 14.64
CA VAL A 612 -17.39 -15.67 14.59
C VAL A 612 -16.71 -16.40 15.75
N HIS A 613 -15.43 -16.12 16.00
CA HIS A 613 -14.68 -16.72 17.09
C HIS A 613 -15.30 -16.44 18.47
N ASP A 614 -15.85 -15.24 18.69
CA ASP A 614 -16.54 -14.91 19.94
C ASP A 614 -17.82 -15.70 20.14
N ASP A 615 -18.57 -15.95 19.07
CA ASP A 615 -19.76 -16.78 19.12
C ASP A 615 -19.40 -18.27 19.31
N LEU A 616 -18.35 -18.77 18.66
CA LEU A 616 -17.80 -20.10 18.90
C LEU A 616 -17.41 -20.29 20.37
N ARG A 617 -16.67 -19.33 20.96
CA ARG A 617 -16.28 -19.39 22.39
C ARG A 617 -17.51 -19.47 23.31
N ARG A 618 -18.59 -18.77 22.98
CA ARG A 618 -19.86 -18.84 23.73
C ARG A 618 -20.54 -20.18 23.54
N ALA A 619 -20.48 -20.78 22.34
CA ALA A 619 -21.03 -22.10 22.07
C ALA A 619 -20.24 -23.17 22.82
N PHE A 620 -18.92 -23.17 22.76
CA PHE A 620 -18.08 -24.14 23.50
C PHE A 620 -18.28 -24.07 25.03
N ALA A 621 -18.42 -22.88 25.59
CA ALA A 621 -18.66 -22.69 27.03
C ALA A 621 -20.01 -23.29 27.51
N LYS A 622 -20.93 -23.58 26.59
CA LYS A 622 -22.23 -24.20 26.88
C LYS A 622 -22.18 -25.73 26.80
N THR A 623 -21.12 -26.34 26.29
CA THR A 623 -20.97 -27.79 26.21
C THR A 623 -20.86 -28.41 27.61
N ASP A 624 -21.33 -29.64 27.80
CA ASP A 624 -21.29 -30.31 29.12
C ASP A 624 -19.86 -30.54 29.60
N ALA A 625 -18.93 -30.87 28.70
CA ALA A 625 -17.51 -31.00 29.02
C ALA A 625 -16.94 -29.71 29.59
N ALA A 626 -17.22 -28.54 28.97
CA ALA A 626 -16.73 -27.24 29.45
C ALA A 626 -17.37 -26.84 30.79
N ARG A 627 -18.67 -27.12 30.98
CA ARG A 627 -19.38 -26.85 32.23
C ARG A 627 -18.85 -27.67 33.41
N THR A 628 -18.59 -28.98 33.17
CA THR A 628 -18.08 -29.88 34.18
C THR A 628 -16.76 -29.41 34.79
N ILE A 629 -15.88 -28.83 33.98
CA ILE A 629 -14.58 -28.30 34.42
C ILE A 629 -14.58 -26.78 34.66
N GLY A 630 -15.77 -26.15 34.65
CA GLY A 630 -15.97 -24.75 34.99
C GLY A 630 -15.36 -23.74 34.01
N LEU A 631 -15.20 -24.09 32.73
CA LEU A 631 -14.64 -23.19 31.72
C LEU A 631 -15.71 -22.21 31.19
N LYS A 632 -15.39 -20.94 31.23
CA LYS A 632 -16.18 -19.85 30.63
C LYS A 632 -15.64 -19.48 29.25
N ALA A 633 -16.41 -18.74 28.45
CA ALA A 633 -16.07 -18.33 27.08
C ALA A 633 -14.67 -17.68 26.96
N GLY A 634 -14.21 -16.95 27.99
CA GLY A 634 -12.86 -16.39 28.05
C GLY A 634 -11.72 -17.41 28.02
N ALA A 635 -11.96 -18.64 28.54
CA ALA A 635 -10.95 -19.69 28.54
C ALA A 635 -10.57 -20.17 27.12
N PHE A 636 -11.51 -20.07 26.17
CA PHE A 636 -11.34 -20.48 24.78
C PHE A 636 -10.71 -19.41 23.90
N SER A 637 -10.27 -18.29 24.46
CA SER A 637 -9.54 -17.27 23.69
C SER A 637 -8.07 -17.65 23.57
N TYR A 638 -7.55 -17.76 22.34
CA TYR A 638 -6.10 -17.96 22.14
C TYR A 638 -5.29 -16.68 22.39
N ASN A 639 -5.95 -15.51 22.60
CA ASN A 639 -5.26 -14.25 22.94
C ASN A 639 -5.00 -14.14 24.46
N THR A 640 -5.97 -14.53 25.28
CA THR A 640 -5.93 -14.28 26.75
C THR A 640 -6.41 -15.47 27.57
N GLY A 641 -6.90 -16.54 26.93
CA GLY A 641 -7.52 -17.68 27.60
C GLY A 641 -6.52 -18.67 28.17
N LYS A 642 -7.00 -19.50 29.09
CA LYS A 642 -6.20 -20.55 29.75
C LYS A 642 -5.79 -21.68 28.80
N LEU A 643 -6.57 -21.91 27.72
CA LEU A 643 -6.33 -22.96 26.73
C LEU A 643 -5.42 -22.55 25.58
N ARG A 644 -4.81 -21.38 25.66
CA ARG A 644 -3.84 -20.94 24.64
C ARG A 644 -2.54 -21.73 24.72
N CYS A 645 -1.83 -21.86 23.61
CA CYS A 645 -0.50 -22.46 23.60
C CYS A 645 0.48 -21.58 24.37
N ALA A 646 1.15 -22.15 25.36
CA ALA A 646 2.11 -21.43 26.19
C ALA A 646 3.42 -21.15 25.44
N THR A 647 3.80 -21.98 24.44
CA THR A 647 5.06 -21.86 23.70
C THR A 647 5.04 -20.66 22.75
N CYS A 648 3.97 -20.49 21.96
CA CYS A 648 3.83 -19.35 21.03
C CYS A 648 2.93 -18.24 21.56
N ASP A 649 2.46 -18.33 22.79
CA ASP A 649 1.55 -17.37 23.39
C ASP A 649 0.31 -17.06 22.53
N GLY A 650 -0.18 -18.07 21.79
CA GLY A 650 -1.36 -17.98 20.93
C GLY A 650 -1.15 -17.34 19.57
N THR A 651 0.08 -17.14 19.12
CA THR A 651 0.39 -16.63 17.75
C THR A 651 0.29 -17.71 16.69
N GLY A 652 0.54 -18.99 17.05
CA GLY A 652 0.62 -20.13 16.13
C GLY A 652 1.99 -20.27 15.47
N SER A 653 2.82 -19.24 15.50
CA SER A 653 4.19 -19.22 14.97
C SER A 653 5.16 -18.64 15.98
N ILE A 654 6.45 -18.90 15.78
CA ILE A 654 7.56 -18.36 16.55
C ILE A 654 8.45 -17.61 15.56
N SER A 655 8.64 -16.31 15.80
CA SER A 655 9.60 -15.51 15.04
C SER A 655 11.01 -15.77 15.58
N LEU A 656 11.89 -16.23 14.73
CA LEU A 656 13.30 -16.39 15.04
C LEU A 656 14.04 -15.14 14.57
N ASP A 657 14.52 -14.35 15.54
CA ASP A 657 15.51 -13.29 15.28
C ASP A 657 16.86 -13.94 14.92
N VAL A 658 17.10 -14.09 13.63
CA VAL A 658 18.38 -14.58 13.14
C VAL A 658 19.23 -13.37 12.79
N GLN A 659 20.25 -13.07 13.63
CA GLN A 659 21.17 -11.95 13.38
C GLN A 659 21.61 -11.92 11.91
N PHE A 660 21.37 -10.78 11.24
CA PHE A 660 21.69 -10.50 9.83
C PHE A 660 20.80 -11.16 8.76
N LEU A 661 19.68 -11.80 9.12
CA LEU A 661 18.64 -12.28 8.20
C LEU A 661 17.29 -11.62 8.57
N PRO A 662 16.34 -11.53 7.64
CA PRO A 662 14.97 -11.19 7.97
C PRO A 662 14.42 -12.18 9.00
N ASP A 663 13.61 -11.72 9.94
CA ASP A 663 12.92 -12.57 10.90
C ASP A 663 12.25 -13.73 10.16
N VAL A 664 12.54 -14.96 10.55
CA VAL A 664 11.93 -16.15 9.98
C VAL A 664 10.83 -16.63 10.93
N ASP A 665 9.59 -16.56 10.48
CA ASP A 665 8.47 -17.12 11.20
C ASP A 665 8.38 -18.63 10.92
N ILE A 666 8.54 -19.45 11.96
CA ILE A 666 8.35 -20.88 11.89
C ILE A 666 7.05 -21.29 12.60
N GLU A 667 6.40 -22.30 12.09
CA GLU A 667 5.25 -22.90 12.76
C GLU A 667 5.61 -23.34 14.18
N CYS A 668 4.75 -23.05 15.16
CA CYS A 668 5.03 -23.43 16.55
C CYS A 668 5.12 -24.95 16.70
N PRO A 669 6.25 -25.50 17.16
CA PRO A 669 6.44 -26.95 17.26
C PRO A 669 5.55 -27.62 18.32
N ALA A 670 4.97 -26.84 19.25
CA ALA A 670 4.13 -27.36 20.29
C ALA A 670 2.64 -27.44 19.88
N CYS A 671 2.16 -26.48 19.10
CA CYS A 671 0.74 -26.42 18.76
C CYS A 671 0.46 -26.59 17.26
N HIS A 672 1.49 -26.75 16.44
CA HIS A 672 1.38 -26.92 15.00
C HIS A 672 0.39 -25.94 14.36
N GLY A 673 0.62 -24.63 14.58
CA GLY A 673 -0.20 -23.55 14.06
C GLY A 673 -1.58 -23.37 14.71
N SER A 674 -2.07 -24.34 15.51
CA SER A 674 -3.42 -24.30 16.08
C SER A 674 -3.68 -23.17 17.08
N ARG A 675 -2.63 -22.56 17.65
CA ARG A 675 -2.67 -21.49 18.67
C ARG A 675 -3.12 -21.93 20.05
N TYR A 676 -3.54 -23.19 20.22
CA TYR A 676 -4.08 -23.75 21.46
C TYR A 676 -3.15 -24.80 22.04
N SER A 677 -3.30 -25.05 23.34
CA SER A 677 -2.68 -26.18 24.02
C SER A 677 -3.45 -27.49 23.71
N ASP A 678 -2.81 -28.66 23.89
CA ASP A 678 -3.41 -29.97 23.62
C ASP A 678 -4.70 -30.22 24.43
N ALA A 679 -4.85 -29.59 25.58
CA ALA A 679 -6.06 -29.69 26.41
C ALA A 679 -7.34 -29.24 25.68
N ILE A 680 -7.26 -28.49 24.60
CA ILE A 680 -8.42 -28.08 23.78
C ILE A 680 -9.00 -29.25 22.96
N ALA A 681 -8.22 -30.29 22.68
CA ALA A 681 -8.64 -31.43 21.83
C ALA A 681 -9.79 -32.22 22.43
N GLU A 682 -9.86 -32.31 23.75
CA GLU A 682 -10.93 -33.03 24.48
C GLU A 682 -12.24 -32.23 24.54
N LEU A 683 -12.18 -30.91 24.26
CA LEU A 683 -13.32 -30.00 24.31
C LEU A 683 -13.92 -29.88 22.90
N LYS A 684 -15.00 -30.64 22.64
CA LYS A 684 -15.64 -30.70 21.33
C LYS A 684 -17.04 -30.06 21.35
N LEU A 685 -17.40 -29.41 20.28
CA LEU A 685 -18.73 -28.88 20.03
C LEU A 685 -19.47 -29.84 19.10
N PRO A 686 -20.60 -30.41 19.52
CA PRO A 686 -21.46 -31.17 18.62
C PRO A 686 -22.01 -30.27 17.53
N CYS A 687 -21.92 -30.71 16.28
CA CYS A 687 -22.32 -29.95 15.11
C CYS A 687 -23.46 -30.65 14.33
N THR A 688 -24.01 -29.93 13.35
CA THR A 688 -25.21 -30.34 12.59
C THR A 688 -25.00 -31.62 11.78
N ASP A 689 -23.79 -31.92 11.35
CA ASP A 689 -23.41 -33.15 10.63
C ASP A 689 -23.28 -34.39 11.52
N GLY A 690 -23.59 -34.28 12.81
CA GLY A 690 -23.47 -35.35 13.79
C GLY A 690 -22.04 -35.60 14.29
N VAL A 691 -21.07 -34.81 13.85
CA VAL A 691 -19.68 -34.89 14.29
C VAL A 691 -19.41 -33.81 15.36
N ALA A 692 -18.54 -34.14 16.31
CA ALA A 692 -18.13 -33.18 17.33
C ALA A 692 -16.71 -32.68 17.01
N TYR A 693 -16.55 -31.36 16.82
CA TYR A 693 -15.29 -30.72 16.45
C TYR A 693 -14.67 -29.91 17.59
N SER A 694 -13.36 -29.95 17.70
CA SER A 694 -12.61 -29.05 18.58
C SER A 694 -12.48 -27.66 17.96
N MET A 695 -12.17 -26.66 18.77
CA MET A 695 -11.96 -25.28 18.28
C MET A 695 -10.88 -25.19 17.17
N PRO A 696 -9.69 -25.83 17.31
CA PRO A 696 -8.70 -25.85 16.23
C PRO A 696 -9.25 -26.42 14.91
N GLN A 697 -10.00 -27.53 14.97
CA GLN A 697 -10.58 -28.13 13.77
C GLN A 697 -11.57 -27.19 13.06
N LEU A 698 -12.41 -26.49 13.83
CA LEU A 698 -13.30 -25.48 13.22
C LEU A 698 -12.53 -24.29 12.65
N MET A 699 -11.44 -23.86 13.29
CA MET A 699 -10.62 -22.76 12.80
C MET A 699 -9.84 -23.09 11.51
N THR A 700 -9.57 -24.36 11.23
CA THR A 700 -8.95 -24.79 9.96
C THR A 700 -9.95 -24.94 8.81
N MET A 701 -11.25 -25.00 9.10
CA MET A 701 -12.28 -25.06 8.06
C MET A 701 -12.33 -23.74 7.28
N THR A 702 -12.64 -23.87 5.99
CA THR A 702 -13.04 -22.70 5.19
C THR A 702 -14.42 -22.20 5.63
N VAL A 703 -14.76 -20.96 5.28
CA VAL A 703 -16.10 -20.41 5.52
C VAL A 703 -17.16 -21.34 4.90
N ASP A 704 -16.93 -21.80 3.65
CA ASP A 704 -17.84 -22.69 2.93
C ASP A 704 -18.03 -24.03 3.63
N ASP A 705 -16.96 -24.63 4.15
CA ASP A 705 -17.01 -25.91 4.85
C ASP A 705 -17.65 -25.78 6.23
N ALA A 706 -17.45 -24.62 6.90
CA ALA A 706 -18.01 -24.36 8.22
C ALA A 706 -19.53 -24.07 8.18
N MET A 707 -20.06 -23.55 7.07
CA MET A 707 -21.48 -23.21 6.93
C MET A 707 -22.43 -24.40 7.19
N PRO A 708 -22.30 -25.58 6.53
CA PRO A 708 -23.16 -26.74 6.81
C PRO A 708 -22.95 -27.31 8.21
N VAL A 709 -21.73 -27.27 8.73
CA VAL A 709 -21.32 -27.80 10.03
C VAL A 709 -21.90 -27.01 11.20
N LEU A 710 -21.95 -25.67 11.09
CA LEU A 710 -22.38 -24.74 12.14
C LEU A 710 -23.80 -24.22 11.93
N ARG A 711 -24.65 -24.90 11.14
CA ARG A 711 -26.01 -24.43 10.76
C ARG A 711 -26.88 -24.11 11.96
N ASP A 712 -26.76 -24.85 13.06
CA ASP A 712 -27.63 -24.68 14.24
C ASP A 712 -27.25 -23.45 15.08
N VAL A 713 -26.09 -22.83 14.84
CA VAL A 713 -25.67 -21.62 15.55
C VAL A 713 -26.03 -20.39 14.70
N LYS A 714 -27.29 -19.93 14.79
CA LYS A 714 -27.87 -18.86 13.94
C LYS A 714 -26.98 -17.63 13.78
N LEU A 715 -26.36 -17.16 14.87
CA LEU A 715 -25.49 -15.97 14.82
C LEU A 715 -24.23 -16.20 13.96
N ILE A 716 -23.65 -17.39 14.02
CA ILE A 716 -22.48 -17.77 13.21
C ILE A 716 -22.93 -17.92 11.76
N GLN A 717 -24.04 -18.60 11.53
CA GLN A 717 -24.57 -18.84 10.20
C GLN A 717 -24.78 -17.56 9.39
N THR A 718 -25.38 -16.51 9.99
CA THR A 718 -25.54 -15.21 9.33
C THR A 718 -24.22 -14.61 8.92
N LYS A 719 -23.20 -14.66 9.79
CA LYS A 719 -21.86 -14.12 9.50
C LYS A 719 -21.14 -14.89 8.41
N LEU A 720 -21.24 -16.23 8.43
CA LEU A 720 -20.66 -17.08 7.41
C LEU A 720 -21.33 -16.88 6.04
N ALA A 721 -22.67 -16.71 6.02
CA ALA A 721 -23.41 -16.42 4.80
C ALA A 721 -22.93 -15.10 4.18
N THR A 722 -22.80 -14.03 4.99
CA THR A 722 -22.25 -12.74 4.51
C THR A 722 -20.84 -12.88 3.95
N LEU A 723 -19.96 -13.67 4.60
CA LEU A 723 -18.60 -13.91 4.08
C LEU A 723 -18.65 -14.69 2.75
N HIS A 724 -19.52 -15.67 2.63
CA HIS A 724 -19.73 -16.44 1.40
C HIS A 724 -20.24 -15.55 0.25
N GLU A 725 -21.26 -14.73 0.50
CA GLU A 725 -21.84 -13.78 -0.46
C GLU A 725 -20.82 -12.75 -0.96
N LEU A 726 -19.85 -12.39 -0.11
CA LEU A 726 -18.73 -11.51 -0.48
C LEU A 726 -17.59 -12.24 -1.21
N GLY A 727 -17.78 -13.54 -1.58
CA GLY A 727 -16.77 -14.32 -2.27
C GLY A 727 -15.56 -14.68 -1.41
N LEU A 728 -15.69 -14.68 -0.07
CA LEU A 728 -14.66 -15.07 0.89
C LEU A 728 -14.82 -16.50 1.40
N GLY A 729 -15.67 -17.32 0.75
CA GLY A 729 -16.02 -18.67 1.14
C GLY A 729 -14.83 -19.62 1.26
N TYR A 730 -13.78 -19.39 0.49
CA TYR A 730 -12.55 -20.19 0.47
C TYR A 730 -11.56 -19.89 1.61
N LEU A 731 -11.71 -18.76 2.33
CA LEU A 731 -10.81 -18.41 3.42
C LEU A 731 -11.04 -19.30 4.63
N ALA A 732 -9.94 -19.74 5.26
CA ALA A 732 -10.04 -20.46 6.52
C ALA A 732 -10.45 -19.50 7.65
N LEU A 733 -11.28 -19.97 8.59
CA LEU A 733 -11.68 -19.16 9.75
C LEU A 733 -10.48 -18.70 10.58
N GLY A 734 -9.42 -19.49 10.65
CA GLY A 734 -8.16 -19.20 11.34
C GLY A 734 -7.14 -18.42 10.51
N GLU A 735 -7.44 -18.06 9.26
CA GLU A 735 -6.52 -17.29 8.40
C GLU A 735 -6.11 -15.96 9.06
N PRO A 736 -4.81 -15.68 9.21
CA PRO A 736 -4.35 -14.42 9.78
C PRO A 736 -4.71 -13.23 8.90
N THR A 737 -5.32 -12.19 9.48
CA THR A 737 -5.71 -11.01 8.70
C THR A 737 -4.56 -10.26 8.02
N PRO A 738 -3.30 -10.27 8.54
CA PRO A 738 -2.17 -9.69 7.81
C PRO A 738 -1.76 -10.46 6.53
N ALA A 739 -2.17 -11.72 6.40
CA ALA A 739 -1.88 -12.55 5.21
C ALA A 739 -2.85 -12.30 4.05
N LEU A 740 -3.97 -11.63 4.30
CA LEU A 740 -5.00 -11.36 3.30
C LEU A 740 -4.51 -10.38 2.24
N SER A 741 -4.92 -10.60 0.99
CA SER A 741 -4.76 -9.63 -0.10
C SER A 741 -5.53 -8.33 0.17
N GLY A 742 -5.27 -7.27 -0.61
CA GLY A 742 -5.98 -5.99 -0.46
C GLY A 742 -7.49 -6.13 -0.61
N GLY A 743 -7.94 -6.81 -1.65
CA GLY A 743 -9.35 -7.04 -1.91
C GLY A 743 -10.03 -7.93 -0.86
N GLU A 744 -9.34 -8.98 -0.38
CA GLU A 744 -9.85 -9.83 0.72
C GLU A 744 -10.03 -9.02 2.01
N ALA A 745 -9.06 -8.18 2.34
CA ALA A 745 -9.12 -7.31 3.51
C ALA A 745 -10.29 -6.32 3.42
N GLN A 746 -10.52 -5.70 2.25
CA GLN A 746 -11.66 -4.81 2.01
C GLN A 746 -13.00 -5.53 2.17
N ARG A 747 -13.15 -6.69 1.52
CA ARG A 747 -14.38 -7.49 1.63
C ARG A 747 -14.64 -7.97 3.05
N LEU A 748 -13.57 -8.29 3.79
CA LEU A 748 -13.68 -8.67 5.20
C LEU A 748 -14.10 -7.49 6.09
N LYS A 749 -13.60 -6.27 5.82
CA LYS A 749 -14.08 -5.02 6.47
C LYS A 749 -15.56 -4.81 6.21
N LEU A 750 -15.97 -4.95 4.95
CA LEU A 750 -17.36 -4.83 4.56
C LEU A 750 -18.25 -5.84 5.28
N ALA A 751 -17.84 -7.12 5.32
CA ALA A 751 -18.57 -8.17 6.04
C ALA A 751 -18.84 -7.80 7.51
N SER A 752 -17.89 -7.14 8.17
CA SER A 752 -18.05 -6.70 9.57
C SER A 752 -19.07 -5.59 9.76
N GLU A 753 -19.36 -4.80 8.72
CA GLU A 753 -20.31 -3.69 8.77
C GLU A 753 -21.70 -4.07 8.24
N MET A 754 -21.82 -5.07 7.34
CA MET A 754 -23.10 -5.49 6.76
C MET A 754 -24.13 -5.99 7.80
N GLY A 755 -23.69 -6.50 8.93
CA GLY A 755 -24.58 -6.93 10.02
C GLY A 755 -25.25 -5.81 10.84
N ARG A 756 -25.00 -4.54 10.50
CA ARG A 756 -25.51 -3.35 11.23
C ARG A 756 -26.63 -2.65 10.46
N LYS A 757 -27.36 -1.76 11.12
CA LYS A 757 -28.36 -0.88 10.43
C LYS A 757 -27.65 0.02 9.42
N GLN A 758 -28.03 -0.10 8.16
CA GLN A 758 -27.40 0.58 7.02
C GLN A 758 -28.12 1.83 6.57
N HIS A 759 -29.39 1.97 6.95
CA HIS A 759 -30.19 3.14 6.63
C HIS A 759 -29.50 4.43 7.12
N ASP A 760 -29.41 5.43 6.26
CA ASP A 760 -28.75 6.72 6.47
C ASP A 760 -27.20 6.61 6.70
N ALA A 761 -26.59 5.50 6.31
CA ALA A 761 -25.14 5.35 6.31
C ALA A 761 -24.54 5.71 4.95
N VAL A 762 -23.36 6.30 4.97
CA VAL A 762 -22.52 6.50 3.79
C VAL A 762 -21.37 5.49 3.83
N PHE A 763 -21.26 4.66 2.81
CA PHE A 763 -20.13 3.76 2.62
C PHE A 763 -19.23 4.33 1.53
N VAL A 764 -17.97 4.57 1.87
CA VAL A 764 -16.95 5.03 0.94
C VAL A 764 -15.98 3.88 0.69
N PHE A 765 -15.81 3.51 -0.57
CA PHE A 765 -14.88 2.47 -1.02
C PHE A 765 -13.74 3.10 -1.80
N ASP A 766 -12.52 2.69 -1.48
CA ASP A 766 -11.31 3.12 -2.19
C ASP A 766 -10.78 1.97 -3.04
N GLU A 767 -10.96 2.06 -4.35
CA GLU A 767 -10.56 1.10 -5.38
C GLU A 767 -10.92 -0.37 -5.00
N PRO A 768 -12.21 -0.69 -4.77
CA PRO A 768 -12.61 -2.00 -4.27
C PRO A 768 -12.47 -3.15 -5.29
N THR A 769 -12.24 -2.87 -6.57
CA THR A 769 -12.00 -3.89 -7.61
C THR A 769 -10.54 -4.36 -7.68
N ILE A 770 -9.64 -3.78 -6.89
CA ILE A 770 -8.23 -4.17 -6.87
C ILE A 770 -8.05 -5.68 -6.70
N GLY A 771 -7.41 -6.32 -7.68
CA GLY A 771 -7.10 -7.76 -7.65
C GLY A 771 -8.33 -8.67 -7.76
N LEU A 772 -9.45 -8.17 -8.30
CA LEU A 772 -10.66 -8.95 -8.52
C LEU A 772 -10.77 -9.45 -9.97
N HIS A 773 -11.10 -10.72 -10.10
CA HIS A 773 -11.53 -11.28 -11.39
C HIS A 773 -12.89 -10.67 -11.78
N PRO A 774 -13.23 -10.52 -13.07
CA PRO A 774 -14.53 -9.98 -13.51
C PRO A 774 -15.75 -10.66 -12.87
N LEU A 775 -15.67 -11.96 -12.57
CA LEU A 775 -16.71 -12.66 -11.81
C LEU A 775 -16.85 -12.14 -10.36
N ASP A 776 -15.74 -11.79 -9.73
CA ASP A 776 -15.75 -11.23 -8.36
C ASP A 776 -16.27 -9.78 -8.38
N VAL A 777 -16.03 -9.03 -9.47
CA VAL A 777 -16.59 -7.67 -9.67
C VAL A 777 -18.12 -7.72 -9.74
N ARG A 778 -18.70 -8.73 -10.38
CA ARG A 778 -20.17 -8.96 -10.35
C ARG A 778 -20.71 -9.13 -8.95
N VAL A 779 -20.04 -9.95 -8.15
CA VAL A 779 -20.43 -10.17 -6.74
C VAL A 779 -20.38 -8.84 -5.98
N LEU A 780 -19.34 -8.04 -6.20
CA LEU A 780 -19.20 -6.74 -5.55
C LEU A 780 -20.32 -5.76 -5.96
N LEU A 781 -20.67 -5.71 -7.24
CA LEU A 781 -21.78 -4.88 -7.75
C LEU A 781 -23.11 -5.28 -7.10
N HIS A 782 -23.37 -6.58 -6.95
CA HIS A 782 -24.56 -7.07 -6.27
C HIS A 782 -24.61 -6.61 -4.79
N VAL A 783 -23.47 -6.65 -4.10
CA VAL A 783 -23.37 -6.13 -2.73
C VAL A 783 -23.63 -4.63 -2.64
N PHE A 784 -23.16 -3.84 -3.61
CA PHE A 784 -23.50 -2.41 -3.66
C PHE A 784 -25.00 -2.19 -3.86
N ASP A 785 -25.65 -3.01 -4.68
CA ASP A 785 -27.11 -2.98 -4.86
C ASP A 785 -27.86 -3.28 -3.57
N GLU A 786 -27.42 -4.27 -2.81
CA GLU A 786 -28.01 -4.59 -1.51
C GLU A 786 -27.84 -3.45 -0.50
N LEU A 787 -26.66 -2.82 -0.43
CA LEU A 787 -26.44 -1.66 0.43
C LEU A 787 -27.38 -0.51 0.06
N VAL A 788 -27.51 -0.20 -1.22
CA VAL A 788 -28.41 0.86 -1.73
C VAL A 788 -29.88 0.51 -1.46
N ALA A 789 -30.29 -0.74 -1.69
CA ALA A 789 -31.65 -1.22 -1.41
C ALA A 789 -32.00 -1.13 0.09
N ASN A 790 -30.99 -1.27 0.98
CA ASN A 790 -31.14 -1.08 2.43
C ASN A 790 -31.04 0.38 2.89
N GLY A 791 -31.03 1.34 1.96
CA GLY A 791 -31.06 2.78 2.23
C GLY A 791 -29.71 3.41 2.49
N ALA A 792 -28.60 2.73 2.18
CA ALA A 792 -27.26 3.30 2.26
C ALA A 792 -26.93 4.13 1.02
N THR A 793 -26.05 5.12 1.18
CA THR A 793 -25.39 5.83 0.09
C THR A 793 -24.03 5.19 -0.12
N VAL A 794 -23.71 4.80 -1.34
CA VAL A 794 -22.45 4.16 -1.70
C VAL A 794 -21.63 5.10 -2.58
N VAL A 795 -20.41 5.42 -2.18
CA VAL A 795 -19.46 6.22 -2.95
C VAL A 795 -18.23 5.37 -3.20
N VAL A 796 -17.87 5.18 -4.47
CA VAL A 796 -16.71 4.37 -4.87
C VAL A 796 -15.70 5.23 -5.62
N ILE A 797 -14.45 5.23 -5.19
CA ILE A 797 -13.33 5.73 -6.01
C ILE A 797 -12.93 4.57 -6.91
N GLU A 798 -13.06 4.72 -8.24
CA GLU A 798 -12.83 3.61 -9.16
C GLU A 798 -12.27 4.00 -10.52
N HIS A 799 -11.55 3.03 -11.10
CA HIS A 799 -11.02 3.05 -12.46
C HIS A 799 -11.61 1.94 -13.33
N ASP A 800 -12.22 0.94 -12.71
CA ASP A 800 -12.86 -0.18 -13.39
C ASP A 800 -14.09 0.30 -14.16
N LEU A 801 -14.08 0.05 -15.49
CA LEU A 801 -15.14 0.53 -16.37
C LEU A 801 -16.48 -0.15 -16.09
N ASP A 802 -16.47 -1.39 -15.59
CA ASP A 802 -17.69 -2.14 -15.29
C ASP A 802 -18.40 -1.51 -14.08
N VAL A 803 -17.64 -1.15 -13.02
CA VAL A 803 -18.21 -0.46 -11.86
C VAL A 803 -18.72 0.93 -12.25
N ILE A 804 -17.94 1.68 -13.05
CA ILE A 804 -18.33 3.02 -13.50
C ILE A 804 -19.60 2.97 -14.36
N ALA A 805 -19.68 2.01 -15.31
CA ALA A 805 -20.84 1.82 -16.18
C ALA A 805 -22.11 1.39 -15.41
N ASN A 806 -21.95 0.70 -14.28
CA ASN A 806 -23.01 0.25 -13.40
C ASN A 806 -23.36 1.24 -12.27
N ALA A 807 -22.72 2.41 -12.19
CA ALA A 807 -23.04 3.43 -11.19
C ALA A 807 -24.34 4.18 -11.54
N ASP A 808 -25.07 4.67 -10.52
CA ASP A 808 -26.23 5.56 -10.72
C ASP A 808 -25.79 6.97 -11.12
N TYR A 809 -24.65 7.39 -10.55
CA TYR A 809 -24.08 8.72 -10.73
C TYR A 809 -22.56 8.62 -10.79
N VAL A 810 -21.96 9.42 -11.62
CA VAL A 810 -20.50 9.45 -11.78
C VAL A 810 -20.02 10.88 -11.62
N VAL A 811 -18.93 11.06 -10.88
CA VAL A 811 -18.18 12.31 -10.78
C VAL A 811 -16.81 12.07 -11.40
N ASP A 812 -16.55 12.66 -12.56
CA ASP A 812 -15.28 12.50 -13.28
C ASP A 812 -14.32 13.64 -12.97
N MET A 813 -13.18 13.31 -12.35
CA MET A 813 -12.15 14.24 -11.95
C MET A 813 -11.03 14.31 -12.99
N GLY A 814 -10.60 15.51 -13.36
CA GLY A 814 -9.55 15.64 -14.37
C GLY A 814 -9.32 17.07 -14.84
N PRO A 815 -9.02 17.24 -16.17
CA PRO A 815 -8.85 16.20 -17.20
C PRO A 815 -7.53 15.44 -17.13
N GLY A 816 -6.53 15.95 -16.42
CA GLY A 816 -5.21 15.36 -16.24
C GLY A 816 -4.88 15.05 -14.80
N GLY A 817 -3.62 14.68 -14.53
CA GLY A 817 -3.07 14.56 -13.18
C GLY A 817 -2.36 15.83 -12.72
N GLY A 818 -2.13 15.97 -11.40
CA GLY A 818 -1.42 17.09 -10.82
C GLY A 818 -2.12 18.44 -11.05
N GLU A 819 -1.38 19.44 -11.50
CA GLU A 819 -1.91 20.81 -11.75
C GLU A 819 -2.93 20.87 -12.89
N ALA A 820 -2.87 19.94 -13.85
CA ALA A 820 -3.84 19.79 -14.92
C ALA A 820 -5.14 19.10 -14.48
N GLY A 821 -5.16 18.55 -13.26
CA GLY A 821 -6.32 17.92 -12.64
C GLY A 821 -7.04 18.79 -11.63
N GLY A 822 -7.59 18.17 -10.60
CA GLY A 822 -8.13 18.84 -9.42
C GLY A 822 -9.44 19.56 -9.62
N ARG A 823 -10.19 19.22 -10.65
CA ARG A 823 -11.54 19.77 -10.92
C ARG A 823 -12.50 18.68 -11.38
N VAL A 824 -13.77 18.89 -11.18
CA VAL A 824 -14.82 18.07 -11.79
C VAL A 824 -14.92 18.43 -13.25
N VAL A 825 -14.72 17.45 -14.13
CA VAL A 825 -14.81 17.62 -15.61
C VAL A 825 -16.25 17.43 -16.06
N CYS A 826 -16.88 16.39 -15.57
CA CYS A 826 -18.26 16.05 -15.86
C CYS A 826 -18.86 15.26 -14.69
N GLU A 827 -20.17 15.37 -14.51
CA GLU A 827 -20.93 14.61 -13.51
C GLU A 827 -22.31 14.23 -14.05
N GLY A 828 -22.86 13.11 -13.60
CA GLY A 828 -24.15 12.61 -14.04
C GLY A 828 -24.17 11.11 -14.27
N ALA A 829 -25.17 10.64 -15.02
CA ALA A 829 -25.26 9.23 -15.42
C ALA A 829 -24.05 8.79 -16.26
N PRO A 830 -23.65 7.50 -16.25
CA PRO A 830 -22.53 6.99 -17.06
C PRO A 830 -22.62 7.36 -18.54
N SER A 831 -23.82 7.36 -19.13
CA SER A 831 -24.06 7.79 -20.52
C SER A 831 -23.69 9.25 -20.76
N ARG A 832 -23.90 10.14 -19.78
CA ARG A 832 -23.49 11.54 -19.87
C ARG A 832 -21.98 11.69 -19.83
N ILE A 833 -21.28 10.90 -18.99
CA ILE A 833 -19.83 10.88 -18.95
C ILE A 833 -19.27 10.38 -20.27
N ALA A 834 -19.82 9.29 -20.82
CA ALA A 834 -19.45 8.76 -22.11
C ALA A 834 -19.59 9.80 -23.24
N ALA A 835 -20.63 10.64 -23.19
CA ALA A 835 -20.87 11.70 -24.17
C ALA A 835 -20.02 12.98 -23.94
N CYS A 836 -19.28 13.09 -22.83
CA CYS A 836 -18.48 14.28 -22.49
C CYS A 836 -17.13 14.30 -23.22
N PRO A 837 -16.86 15.25 -24.15
CA PRO A 837 -15.62 15.28 -24.91
C PRO A 837 -14.37 15.52 -24.08
N GLU A 838 -14.50 16.21 -22.93
CA GLU A 838 -13.39 16.52 -22.02
C GLU A 838 -13.06 15.34 -21.10
N SER A 839 -13.96 14.37 -20.96
CA SER A 839 -13.78 13.20 -20.12
C SER A 839 -12.85 12.19 -20.76
N VAL A 840 -11.72 11.93 -20.09
CA VAL A 840 -10.81 10.85 -20.49
C VAL A 840 -11.48 9.51 -20.24
N THR A 841 -12.12 9.32 -19.08
CA THR A 841 -12.87 8.12 -18.74
C THR A 841 -14.02 7.85 -19.72
N GLY A 842 -14.71 8.91 -20.15
CA GLY A 842 -15.83 8.82 -21.10
C GLY A 842 -15.45 8.19 -22.42
N ARG A 843 -14.26 8.45 -22.95
CA ARG A 843 -13.77 7.83 -24.19
C ARG A 843 -13.69 6.30 -24.08
N TYR A 844 -13.24 5.80 -22.94
CA TYR A 844 -13.14 4.35 -22.71
C TYR A 844 -14.51 3.72 -22.44
N LEU A 845 -15.44 4.43 -21.81
CA LEU A 845 -16.81 3.97 -21.64
C LEU A 845 -17.54 3.85 -22.98
N GLN A 846 -17.29 4.75 -23.94
CA GLN A 846 -17.84 4.63 -25.32
C GLN A 846 -17.31 3.39 -26.03
N SER A 847 -16.02 3.11 -25.95
CA SER A 847 -15.41 1.96 -26.63
C SER A 847 -15.85 0.62 -26.04
N SER A 848 -16.25 0.58 -24.76
CA SER A 848 -16.77 -0.62 -24.12
C SER A 848 -18.26 -0.88 -24.37
N GLN A 849 -19.01 0.09 -24.93
CA GLN A 849 -20.44 -0.06 -25.29
C GLN A 849 -20.66 -0.44 -26.77
N CYS A 850 -19.63 -0.37 -27.60
CA CYS A 850 -19.63 -0.83 -29.01
C CYS A 850 -19.12 -2.26 -29.13
#